data_c686989288592a1bd3138c79268bf4b4
#
_entry.id   c686989288592a1bd3138c79268bf4b4
#
_cell.length_a   1.000
_cell.length_b   1.000
_cell.length_c   1.000
_cell.angle_alpha   90.00
_cell.angle_beta   90.00
_cell.angle_gamma   90.00
#
_symmetry.space_group_name_H-M   'P 1'
#
loop_
_entity.id
_entity.type
_entity.pdbx_description
1 polymer ?
#
loop_
_entity_poly.entity_id
_entity_poly.type
_entity_poly.pdbx_seq_one_letter_code
_entity_poly.pdbx_strand_id
1 'polypeptide(L)'
;MNERQVVCYDVCIYTAMLSRFKVFLKKSMPLNETIKHHGLIIRVAIPSPLRRVFDYLPPIVEQLSIKPGMRVRVPFGKREVVGVVVESAQDSTLLPNRLKSIGTVLDREPLFSSALFRTLLWAAAYYQHPIGEVFQTALPVKLRSTEPVKVDTTVYRVLIPLDGDISTSLKQAKKQKSLLELIESEFEVNENRIKNAGYSRRTLNQLMEKNLVKRYMVASERAAKFKPPTSASELQLPLNDAQKVAVKTILKSSDSYACYLLDGVTGSGKTEVYMQLIQHQLANGRQCLVLVPEIGLTPQTVSRFRERFTCPVVVMHSGLSDAARLDAWNHSREGSAAITIGTRSAVFAPLANPGMIIVDEEHDTSFKQQDGFRYSARDLAVMRAKKENVPVILGSATPSLESLQNCKANKFKHLRLGERAGVAQPPTLELVDISQSILESGFSEQLLFKIQKQLNANNQVLVFINRRGFAPMLTCNSCGWIAECNQCIAQLTVHAKPPGLRCHHCGTIEKLSTSCPTCNSSNLTTLGIGTQKIELFLKKRFPLIPVLRIDGDSIRSRKRFETMLEQINRREPCILLGTQMLTKGHHFPGITLVAVLDADAGLFSADFRGQEQMAQIITQVSGRAGRSDRGGQVVIQSRHAGHQTLQSLVQSTYAEFADFLLKERKNSAMPPFSQLALLRTEAKEMKAAIDFLSSINSISDDLSINKQFEIDRIGPIPAPMEKRAGKFRGQLILKSASRLVMQEFLFQLCQRIEALRAPAGLRWSVDVDPVDLI
;
A
#
# COMPACT_ATOMS: atom_id res chain seq x y z
N MET A 1 11.47 8.21 35.13
CA MET A 1 11.59 6.78 34.79
C MET A 1 12.77 6.63 33.84
N ASN A 2 13.79 5.87 34.22
CA ASN A 2 15.07 5.77 33.53
C ASN A 2 14.96 5.18 32.10
N GLU A 3 15.80 5.66 31.19
CA GLU A 3 15.90 5.18 29.79
C GLU A 3 16.04 3.65 29.66
N ARG A 4 16.59 2.99 30.66
CA ARG A 4 16.67 1.51 30.74
C ARG A 4 15.33 0.80 30.90
N GLN A 5 14.29 1.45 31.41
CA GLN A 5 12.96 0.82 31.61
C GLN A 5 12.11 0.85 30.32
N VAL A 6 12.26 1.87 29.46
CA VAL A 6 11.51 1.97 28.21
C VAL A 6 12.03 0.98 27.15
N VAL A 7 13.35 0.78 27.10
CA VAL A 7 13.98 -0.23 26.23
C VAL A 7 13.63 -1.65 26.69
N CYS A 8 13.45 -1.86 28.00
CA CYS A 8 13.10 -3.17 28.58
C CYS A 8 11.65 -3.58 28.24
N TYR A 9 10.69 -2.64 28.16
CA TYR A 9 9.29 -2.96 27.89
C TYR A 9 9.07 -3.50 26.46
N ASP A 10 9.69 -2.89 25.45
CA ASP A 10 9.58 -3.37 24.06
C ASP A 10 10.36 -4.67 23.82
N VAL A 11 11.49 -4.86 24.51
CA VAL A 11 12.26 -6.11 24.49
C VAL A 11 11.50 -7.23 25.21
N CYS A 12 10.82 -6.94 26.34
CA CYS A 12 9.97 -7.92 27.03
C CYS A 12 8.76 -8.35 26.19
N ILE A 13 8.10 -7.41 25.48
CA ILE A 13 7.01 -7.72 24.55
C ILE A 13 7.54 -8.63 23.45
N TYR A 14 8.70 -8.33 22.91
CA TYR A 14 9.33 -9.07 21.84
C TYR A 14 9.80 -10.46 22.26
N THR A 15 10.53 -10.56 23.38
CA THR A 15 11.02 -11.84 23.91
C THR A 15 9.84 -12.70 24.36
N ALA A 16 8.81 -12.10 24.97
CA ALA A 16 7.55 -12.78 25.28
C ALA A 16 6.80 -13.21 24.00
N MET A 17 6.75 -12.41 22.93
CA MET A 17 6.12 -12.80 21.66
C MET A 17 6.95 -13.84 20.90
N LEU A 18 8.29 -13.83 20.95
CA LEU A 18 9.12 -14.87 20.33
C LEU A 18 9.16 -16.16 21.17
N SER A 19 9.25 -16.08 22.49
CA SER A 19 9.09 -17.24 23.35
C SER A 19 7.67 -17.81 23.23
N ARG A 20 6.68 -16.94 23.06
CA ARG A 20 5.28 -17.29 22.77
C ARG A 20 5.08 -17.73 21.34
N PHE A 21 5.86 -17.26 20.36
CA PHE A 21 5.84 -17.83 19.00
C PHE A 21 6.47 -19.22 18.97
N LYS A 22 7.50 -19.48 19.77
CA LYS A 22 7.95 -20.86 20.05
C LYS A 22 6.87 -21.68 20.76
N VAL A 23 6.12 -21.06 21.67
CA VAL A 23 4.92 -21.61 22.28
C VAL A 23 3.75 -21.67 21.31
N PHE A 24 3.61 -20.70 20.38
CA PHE A 24 2.66 -20.69 19.27
C PHE A 24 2.93 -21.85 18.30
N LEU A 25 4.16 -22.08 17.90
CA LEU A 25 4.55 -23.24 17.12
C LEU A 25 4.35 -24.54 17.93
N LYS A 26 4.52 -24.54 19.26
CA LYS A 26 4.26 -25.69 20.13
C LYS A 26 2.81 -25.83 20.59
N LYS A 27 2.08 -24.72 20.84
CA LYS A 27 0.69 -24.72 21.36
C LYS A 27 -0.40 -24.53 20.30
N SER A 28 -0.09 -24.30 19.05
CA SER A 28 -1.08 -24.39 17.95
C SER A 28 -1.55 -25.85 17.71
N MET A 29 -1.16 -26.73 18.62
CA MET A 29 -1.54 -28.14 18.62
C MET A 29 -2.53 -28.41 19.77
N PRO A 30 -3.59 -29.19 19.56
CA PRO A 30 -4.42 -29.66 20.67
C PRO A 30 -3.55 -30.31 21.74
N LEU A 31 -4.03 -30.26 22.98
CA LEU A 31 -3.35 -30.75 24.22
C LEU A 31 -2.94 -32.25 24.23
N ASN A 32 -2.69 -32.85 23.09
CA ASN A 32 -2.16 -34.20 22.98
C ASN A 32 -0.65 -34.18 23.22
N GLU A 33 -0.16 -35.14 23.94
CA GLU A 33 1.25 -35.37 24.25
C GLU A 33 2.11 -35.30 22.98
N THR A 34 3.16 -34.47 23.01
CA THR A 34 4.15 -34.43 21.92
C THR A 34 4.93 -35.75 21.88
N ILE A 35 4.91 -36.40 20.73
CA ILE A 35 5.64 -37.62 20.49
C ILE A 35 7.04 -37.27 20.00
N LYS A 36 8.07 -37.74 20.73
CA LYS A 36 9.46 -37.63 20.24
C LYS A 36 9.65 -38.59 19.07
N HIS A 37 10.15 -38.05 17.97
CA HIS A 37 10.49 -38.83 16.78
C HIS A 37 12.00 -39.09 16.75
N HIS A 38 12.42 -40.25 16.31
CA HIS A 38 13.85 -40.62 16.10
C HIS A 38 14.43 -39.95 14.84
N GLY A 39 13.67 -39.12 14.12
CA GLY A 39 14.06 -38.45 12.88
C GLY A 39 13.74 -36.98 12.85
N LEU A 40 14.34 -36.28 11.88
CA LEU A 40 14.14 -34.84 11.63
C LEU A 40 12.70 -34.59 11.13
N ILE A 41 12.02 -33.64 11.73
CA ILE A 41 10.71 -33.14 11.31
C ILE A 41 10.91 -31.74 10.71
N ILE A 42 10.31 -31.47 9.56
CA ILE A 42 10.34 -30.18 8.90
C ILE A 42 8.96 -29.53 9.02
N ARG A 43 8.89 -28.40 9.72
CA ARG A 43 7.68 -27.61 9.87
C ARG A 43 7.53 -26.63 8.70
N VAL A 44 6.41 -26.73 7.97
CA VAL A 44 6.17 -26.01 6.72
C VAL A 44 4.91 -25.14 6.86
N ALA A 45 5.04 -23.87 6.50
CA ALA A 45 3.94 -22.94 6.34
C ALA A 45 3.29 -23.13 4.96
N ILE A 46 2.04 -23.57 4.94
CA ILE A 46 1.28 -23.86 3.73
C ILE A 46 0.23 -22.78 3.50
N PRO A 47 -0.04 -22.34 2.24
CA PRO A 47 -1.11 -21.40 1.91
C PRO A 47 -2.49 -22.01 2.21
N SER A 48 -2.93 -21.85 3.43
CA SER A 48 -4.21 -22.33 3.95
C SER A 48 -4.76 -21.32 4.97
N PRO A 49 -6.08 -21.23 5.17
CA PRO A 49 -6.67 -20.30 6.14
C PRO A 49 -6.45 -20.72 7.61
N LEU A 50 -5.55 -21.66 7.87
CA LEU A 50 -5.24 -22.18 9.20
C LEU A 50 -4.00 -21.48 9.78
N ARG A 51 -4.10 -21.04 11.03
CA ARG A 51 -3.02 -20.33 11.76
C ARG A 51 -2.03 -21.30 12.39
N ARG A 52 -1.57 -22.30 11.63
CA ARG A 52 -0.59 -23.31 12.10
C ARG A 52 0.40 -23.67 11.00
N VAL A 53 1.49 -24.28 11.40
CA VAL A 53 2.43 -24.98 10.52
C VAL A 53 2.08 -26.47 10.43
N PHE A 54 2.64 -27.14 9.44
CA PHE A 54 2.38 -28.55 9.17
C PHE A 54 3.68 -29.32 9.19
N ASP A 55 3.67 -30.49 9.84
CA ASP A 55 4.82 -31.36 10.04
C ASP A 55 4.99 -32.33 8.88
N TYR A 56 6.22 -32.40 8.35
CA TYR A 56 6.62 -33.29 7.27
C TYR A 56 7.93 -33.99 7.59
N LEU A 57 8.13 -35.16 7.01
CA LEU A 57 9.43 -35.82 6.97
C LEU A 57 10.32 -35.23 5.87
N PRO A 58 11.65 -35.27 6.01
CA PRO A 58 12.56 -34.88 4.93
C PRO A 58 12.27 -35.68 3.64
N PRO A 59 12.73 -35.17 2.47
CA PRO A 59 12.59 -35.88 1.20
C PRO A 59 13.45 -37.17 1.21
N ILE A 60 12.96 -38.21 0.55
CA ILE A 60 13.59 -39.55 0.58
C ILE A 60 14.91 -39.58 -0.22
N VAL A 61 15.06 -38.73 -1.23
CA VAL A 61 16.12 -38.81 -2.25
C VAL A 61 17.14 -37.70 -2.18
N GLU A 62 16.85 -36.56 -1.53
CA GLU A 62 17.72 -35.39 -1.54
C GLU A 62 18.46 -35.21 -0.22
N GLN A 63 19.82 -35.22 -0.27
CA GLN A 63 20.70 -34.87 0.87
C GLN A 63 20.89 -33.33 1.05
N LEU A 64 19.99 -32.51 0.52
CA LEU A 64 20.08 -31.05 0.67
C LEU A 64 19.79 -30.62 2.12
N SER A 65 20.65 -29.79 2.66
CA SER A 65 20.42 -29.16 3.97
C SER A 65 19.22 -28.21 3.90
N ILE A 66 18.06 -28.61 4.42
CA ILE A 66 16.83 -27.85 4.43
C ILE A 66 16.93 -26.76 5.49
N LYS A 67 16.75 -25.48 5.07
CA LYS A 67 16.85 -24.31 5.95
C LYS A 67 15.54 -23.53 5.98
N PRO A 68 15.23 -22.86 7.12
CA PRO A 68 14.09 -21.94 7.19
C PRO A 68 14.13 -20.87 6.06
N GLY A 69 12.98 -20.61 5.45
CA GLY A 69 12.87 -19.67 4.34
C GLY A 69 13.02 -20.28 2.94
N MET A 70 13.32 -21.58 2.82
CA MET A 70 13.29 -22.30 1.54
C MET A 70 11.88 -22.74 1.19
N ARG A 71 11.55 -22.73 -0.10
CA ARG A 71 10.28 -23.30 -0.60
C ARG A 71 10.43 -24.82 -0.77
N VAL A 72 9.36 -25.49 -0.44
CA VAL A 72 9.22 -26.94 -0.63
C VAL A 72 7.88 -27.25 -1.25
N ARG A 73 7.83 -28.31 -2.08
CA ARG A 73 6.60 -28.87 -2.60
C ARG A 73 6.18 -30.02 -1.68
N VAL A 74 4.98 -29.92 -1.15
CA VAL A 74 4.46 -30.86 -0.15
C VAL A 74 3.06 -31.34 -0.50
N PRO A 75 2.71 -32.60 -0.18
CA PRO A 75 1.36 -33.12 -0.33
C PRO A 75 0.44 -32.53 0.74
N PHE A 76 -0.68 -31.92 0.33
CA PHE A 76 -1.70 -31.37 1.21
C PHE A 76 -3.10 -31.80 0.77
N GLY A 77 -3.73 -32.70 1.53
CA GLY A 77 -4.95 -33.38 1.12
C GLY A 77 -4.71 -34.22 -0.15
N LYS A 78 -5.47 -33.91 -1.21
CA LYS A 78 -5.35 -34.54 -2.55
C LYS A 78 -4.50 -33.72 -3.52
N ARG A 79 -3.88 -32.62 -3.08
CA ARG A 79 -3.12 -31.69 -3.91
C ARG A 79 -1.68 -31.59 -3.44
N GLU A 80 -0.80 -31.20 -4.33
CA GLU A 80 0.52 -30.70 -3.98
C GLU A 80 0.49 -29.17 -3.92
N VAL A 81 1.15 -28.61 -2.93
CA VAL A 81 1.23 -27.16 -2.72
C VAL A 81 2.66 -26.75 -2.44
N VAL A 82 2.98 -25.50 -2.75
CA VAL A 82 4.26 -24.90 -2.39
C VAL A 82 4.11 -24.23 -1.02
N GLY A 83 4.90 -24.71 -0.07
CA GLY A 83 5.04 -24.14 1.27
C GLY A 83 6.42 -23.55 1.50
N VAL A 84 6.58 -22.86 2.62
CA VAL A 84 7.87 -22.29 3.06
C VAL A 84 8.27 -22.98 4.35
N VAL A 85 9.51 -23.45 4.43
CA VAL A 85 10.07 -24.07 5.63
C VAL A 85 10.19 -23.02 6.74
N VAL A 86 9.64 -23.33 7.91
CA VAL A 86 9.67 -22.46 9.08
C VAL A 86 10.76 -22.84 10.04
N GLU A 87 10.83 -24.12 10.41
CA GLU A 87 11.86 -24.65 11.31
C GLU A 87 12.03 -26.15 11.14
N SER A 88 13.12 -26.66 11.70
CA SER A 88 13.37 -28.08 11.89
C SER A 88 13.15 -28.47 13.36
N ALA A 89 12.52 -29.60 13.62
CA ALA A 89 12.15 -30.09 14.95
C ALA A 89 12.45 -31.59 15.10
N GLN A 90 12.37 -32.08 16.34
CA GLN A 90 12.49 -33.54 16.65
C GLN A 90 11.22 -34.07 17.32
N ASP A 91 10.16 -33.24 17.37
CA ASP A 91 8.88 -33.57 17.98
C ASP A 91 7.72 -33.23 17.04
N SER A 92 6.69 -34.04 17.07
CA SER A 92 5.42 -33.82 16.35
C SER A 92 4.25 -34.29 17.22
N THR A 93 3.06 -33.76 16.99
CA THR A 93 1.81 -34.27 17.55
C THR A 93 1.18 -35.34 16.70
N LEU A 94 1.72 -35.58 15.50
CA LEU A 94 1.25 -36.62 14.59
C LEU A 94 1.99 -37.93 14.83
N LEU A 95 1.25 -39.03 14.75
CA LEU A 95 1.86 -40.38 14.75
C LEU A 95 2.77 -40.53 13.51
N PRO A 96 3.88 -41.29 13.60
CA PRO A 96 4.83 -41.47 12.50
C PRO A 96 4.19 -41.90 11.17
N ASN A 97 3.20 -42.76 11.23
CA ASN A 97 2.47 -43.27 10.05
C ASN A 97 1.53 -42.24 9.40
N ARG A 98 1.28 -41.11 10.03
CA ARG A 98 0.50 -39.98 9.47
C ARG A 98 1.36 -38.88 8.89
N LEU A 99 2.66 -38.89 9.15
CA LEU A 99 3.60 -37.93 8.59
C LEU A 99 3.88 -38.24 7.13
N LYS A 100 3.75 -37.25 6.27
CA LYS A 100 4.09 -37.37 4.85
C LYS A 100 5.46 -36.77 4.60
N SER A 101 6.18 -37.23 3.60
CA SER A 101 7.47 -36.68 3.20
C SER A 101 7.28 -35.44 2.30
N ILE A 102 8.25 -34.55 2.34
CA ILE A 102 8.42 -33.46 1.39
C ILE A 102 8.67 -34.09 0.01
N GLY A 103 7.95 -33.63 -1.01
CA GLY A 103 8.12 -34.12 -2.38
C GLY A 103 9.42 -33.62 -3.00
N THR A 104 9.66 -32.29 -2.97
CA THR A 104 10.84 -31.65 -3.59
C THR A 104 11.23 -30.38 -2.86
N VAL A 105 12.52 -30.12 -2.70
CA VAL A 105 13.07 -28.84 -2.26
C VAL A 105 13.27 -27.97 -3.49
N LEU A 106 12.63 -26.79 -3.52
CA LEU A 106 12.62 -25.92 -4.71
C LEU A 106 13.78 -24.93 -4.75
N ASP A 107 14.36 -24.62 -3.61
CA ASP A 107 15.41 -23.61 -3.49
C ASP A 107 16.69 -24.21 -2.89
N ARG A 108 17.84 -23.72 -3.35
CA ARG A 108 19.16 -24.10 -2.79
C ARG A 108 19.53 -23.27 -1.57
N GLU A 109 18.95 -22.07 -1.42
CA GLU A 109 19.21 -21.11 -0.34
C GLU A 109 17.89 -20.46 0.12
N PRO A 110 17.80 -19.99 1.37
CA PRO A 110 16.66 -19.24 1.86
C PRO A 110 16.34 -18.04 0.97
N LEU A 111 15.05 -17.78 0.75
CA LEU A 111 14.58 -16.67 -0.07
C LEU A 111 14.62 -15.33 0.66
N PHE A 112 14.54 -15.36 1.97
CA PHE A 112 14.48 -14.19 2.83
C PHE A 112 15.72 -14.12 3.71
N SER A 113 16.21 -12.91 3.99
CA SER A 113 17.19 -12.70 5.05
C SER A 113 16.61 -13.14 6.40
N SER A 114 17.46 -13.49 7.37
CA SER A 114 17.01 -13.90 8.70
C SER A 114 16.18 -12.80 9.39
N ALA A 115 16.48 -11.52 9.13
CA ALA A 115 15.76 -10.39 9.68
C ALA A 115 14.36 -10.24 9.05
N LEU A 116 14.27 -10.31 7.70
CA LEU A 116 12.98 -10.27 6.99
C LEU A 116 12.12 -11.48 7.35
N PHE A 117 12.72 -12.68 7.41
CA PHE A 117 12.02 -13.89 7.82
C PHE A 117 11.39 -13.74 9.22
N ARG A 118 12.17 -13.24 10.20
CA ARG A 118 11.64 -12.95 11.55
C ARG A 118 10.56 -11.86 11.55
N THR A 119 10.64 -10.90 10.63
CA THR A 119 9.60 -9.87 10.46
C THR A 119 8.30 -10.51 9.97
N LEU A 120 8.36 -11.45 9.03
CA LEU A 120 7.18 -12.18 8.54
C LEU A 120 6.54 -13.06 9.62
N LEU A 121 7.34 -13.73 10.43
CA LEU A 121 6.84 -14.50 11.58
C LEU A 121 6.14 -13.59 12.60
N TRP A 122 6.77 -12.45 12.93
CA TRP A 122 6.16 -11.45 13.81
C TRP A 122 4.84 -10.94 13.23
N ALA A 123 4.79 -10.65 11.94
CA ALA A 123 3.59 -10.14 11.29
C ALA A 123 2.43 -11.15 11.31
N ALA A 124 2.71 -12.45 11.11
CA ALA A 124 1.70 -13.51 11.24
C ALA A 124 1.10 -13.53 12.66
N ALA A 125 1.96 -13.45 13.69
CA ALA A 125 1.53 -13.44 15.08
C ALA A 125 0.79 -12.15 15.47
N TYR A 126 1.31 -10.98 15.07
CA TYR A 126 0.73 -9.68 15.42
C TYR A 126 -0.64 -9.46 14.80
N TYR A 127 -0.77 -9.72 13.50
CA TYR A 127 -2.02 -9.54 12.77
C TYR A 127 -2.96 -10.75 12.88
N GLN A 128 -2.61 -11.75 13.68
CA GLN A 128 -3.38 -12.99 13.85
C GLN A 128 -3.77 -13.60 12.48
N HIS A 129 -2.81 -13.62 11.53
CA HIS A 129 -3.06 -14.09 10.17
C HIS A 129 -2.38 -15.43 9.89
N PRO A 130 -3.01 -16.33 9.06
CA PRO A 130 -2.39 -17.60 8.69
C PRO A 130 -0.99 -17.41 8.12
N ILE A 131 0.00 -18.08 8.74
CA ILE A 131 1.42 -17.89 8.42
C ILE A 131 1.76 -18.24 6.97
N GLY A 132 1.10 -19.24 6.38
CA GLY A 132 1.30 -19.59 4.98
C GLY A 132 0.84 -18.49 4.02
N GLU A 133 -0.26 -17.80 4.32
CA GLU A 133 -0.74 -16.65 3.53
C GLU A 133 0.16 -15.42 3.68
N VAL A 134 0.81 -15.25 4.85
CA VAL A 134 1.82 -14.19 5.05
C VAL A 134 3.00 -14.40 4.12
N PHE A 135 3.57 -15.61 4.08
CA PHE A 135 4.66 -15.94 3.15
C PHE A 135 4.24 -15.83 1.69
N GLN A 136 3.04 -16.27 1.34
CA GLN A 136 2.48 -16.11 0.00
C GLN A 136 2.39 -14.63 -0.40
N THR A 137 1.98 -13.76 0.52
CA THR A 137 1.89 -12.31 0.26
C THR A 137 3.27 -11.69 0.04
N ALA A 138 4.29 -12.16 0.75
CA ALA A 138 5.66 -11.68 0.64
C ALA A 138 6.38 -12.17 -0.64
N LEU A 139 5.92 -13.27 -1.24
CA LEU A 139 6.51 -13.83 -2.46
C LEU A 139 5.87 -13.23 -3.73
N PRO A 140 6.66 -12.94 -4.78
CA PRO A 140 6.15 -12.71 -6.12
C PRO A 140 5.24 -13.86 -6.59
N VAL A 141 4.24 -13.55 -7.41
CA VAL A 141 3.23 -14.54 -7.87
C VAL A 141 3.88 -15.78 -8.48
N LYS A 142 4.90 -15.59 -9.30
CA LYS A 142 5.64 -16.70 -9.94
C LYS A 142 6.32 -17.63 -8.95
N LEU A 143 6.77 -17.13 -7.80
CA LEU A 143 7.39 -17.95 -6.76
C LEU A 143 6.38 -18.66 -5.84
N ARG A 144 5.09 -18.42 -6.00
CA ARG A 144 4.02 -19.14 -5.30
C ARG A 144 3.74 -20.51 -5.94
N SER A 145 4.34 -20.79 -7.09
CA SER A 145 4.33 -22.07 -7.81
C SER A 145 5.72 -22.72 -7.76
N THR A 146 5.91 -23.80 -8.50
CA THR A 146 7.20 -24.50 -8.61
C THR A 146 8.22 -23.80 -9.51
N GLU A 147 7.92 -22.61 -10.04
CA GLU A 147 8.85 -21.86 -10.87
C GLU A 147 10.14 -21.53 -10.12
N PRO A 148 11.31 -21.63 -10.77
CA PRO A 148 12.59 -21.30 -10.16
C PRO A 148 12.69 -19.80 -9.84
N VAL A 149 13.50 -19.45 -8.84
CA VAL A 149 13.78 -18.03 -8.48
C VAL A 149 14.43 -17.30 -9.63
N LYS A 150 15.28 -17.97 -10.37
CA LYS A 150 15.92 -17.48 -11.57
C LYS A 150 15.34 -18.20 -12.77
N VAL A 151 14.88 -17.44 -13.72
CA VAL A 151 14.54 -17.97 -15.04
C VAL A 151 15.87 -18.06 -15.78
N ASP A 152 16.26 -19.26 -16.18
CA ASP A 152 17.40 -19.43 -17.08
C ASP A 152 17.23 -18.51 -18.28
N THR A 153 18.23 -17.70 -18.53
CA THR A 153 18.17 -16.76 -19.65
C THR A 153 18.34 -17.54 -20.93
N THR A 154 17.36 -17.44 -21.82
CA THR A 154 17.51 -17.97 -23.16
C THR A 154 18.53 -17.11 -23.91
N VAL A 155 19.62 -17.70 -24.30
CA VAL A 155 20.63 -17.07 -25.18
C VAL A 155 20.70 -17.81 -26.51
N TYR A 156 21.11 -17.08 -27.52
CA TYR A 156 21.29 -17.59 -28.86
C TYR A 156 22.78 -17.50 -29.20
N ARG A 157 23.33 -18.60 -29.71
CA ARG A 157 24.71 -18.70 -30.17
C ARG A 157 24.73 -19.12 -31.62
N VAL A 158 25.71 -18.65 -32.36
CA VAL A 158 25.99 -19.13 -33.71
C VAL A 158 26.49 -20.56 -33.64
N LEU A 159 25.92 -21.43 -34.47
CA LEU A 159 26.36 -22.83 -34.62
C LEU A 159 27.45 -22.97 -35.64
N ILE A 160 27.37 -22.19 -36.71
CA ILE A 160 28.28 -22.20 -37.85
C ILE A 160 28.74 -20.76 -38.07
N PRO A 161 30.04 -20.44 -37.91
CA PRO A 161 30.58 -19.09 -38.14
C PRO A 161 30.23 -18.58 -39.55
N LEU A 162 30.19 -17.27 -39.69
CA LEU A 162 29.87 -16.61 -40.95
C LEU A 162 31.07 -16.70 -41.91
N ASP A 163 31.08 -17.76 -42.74
CA ASP A 163 32.03 -17.93 -43.82
C ASP A 163 31.54 -17.39 -45.14
N GLY A 164 32.38 -17.51 -46.19
CA GLY A 164 32.04 -17.00 -47.54
C GLY A 164 30.79 -17.63 -48.14
N ASP A 165 30.53 -18.91 -47.87
CA ASP A 165 29.39 -19.67 -48.43
C ASP A 165 28.08 -19.27 -47.74
N ILE A 166 28.08 -19.14 -46.41
CA ILE A 166 26.95 -18.66 -45.66
C ILE A 166 26.63 -17.20 -45.94
N SER A 167 27.66 -16.36 -46.03
CA SER A 167 27.52 -14.96 -46.45
C SER A 167 26.88 -14.83 -47.83
N THR A 168 27.19 -15.74 -48.75
CA THR A 168 26.63 -15.79 -50.09
C THR A 168 25.19 -16.30 -50.10
N SER A 169 24.86 -17.31 -49.27
CA SER A 169 23.50 -17.83 -49.13
C SER A 169 22.54 -16.84 -48.48
N LEU A 170 23.03 -15.89 -47.69
CA LEU A 170 22.25 -14.83 -47.04
C LEU A 170 22.27 -13.48 -47.78
N LYS A 171 22.84 -13.43 -49.02
CA LYS A 171 23.00 -12.19 -49.80
C LYS A 171 21.71 -11.42 -50.00
N GLN A 172 20.60 -12.14 -50.22
CA GLN A 172 19.26 -11.56 -50.39
C GLN A 172 18.52 -11.31 -49.07
N ALA A 173 18.98 -11.88 -47.96
CA ALA A 173 18.35 -11.80 -46.66
C ALA A 173 19.14 -10.90 -45.66
N LYS A 174 19.36 -9.63 -46.07
CA LYS A 174 20.21 -8.65 -45.34
C LYS A 174 19.95 -8.61 -43.83
N LYS A 175 18.67 -8.65 -43.37
CA LYS A 175 18.34 -8.63 -41.93
C LYS A 175 18.76 -9.90 -41.21
N GLN A 176 18.72 -11.07 -41.88
CA GLN A 176 19.22 -12.33 -41.29
C GLN A 176 20.73 -12.31 -41.15
N LYS A 177 21.44 -11.81 -42.17
CA LYS A 177 22.88 -11.66 -42.15
C LYS A 177 23.34 -10.75 -41.04
N SER A 178 22.77 -9.53 -40.90
CA SER A 178 23.13 -8.58 -39.83
C SER A 178 22.78 -9.09 -38.44
N LEU A 179 21.71 -9.88 -38.28
CA LEU A 179 21.41 -10.51 -36.98
C LEU A 179 22.39 -11.62 -36.65
N LEU A 180 22.84 -12.41 -37.64
CA LEU A 180 23.84 -13.44 -37.47
C LEU A 180 25.20 -12.82 -37.06
N GLU A 181 25.62 -11.73 -37.72
CA GLU A 181 26.82 -10.94 -37.42
C GLU A 181 26.76 -10.39 -35.97
N LEU A 182 25.61 -9.90 -35.53
CA LEU A 182 25.41 -9.43 -34.16
C LEU A 182 25.61 -10.58 -33.16
N ILE A 183 24.97 -11.75 -33.39
CA ILE A 183 25.08 -12.89 -32.48
C ILE A 183 26.50 -13.44 -32.45
N GLU A 184 27.20 -13.43 -33.58
CA GLU A 184 28.59 -13.87 -33.69
C GLU A 184 29.54 -12.93 -32.95
N SER A 185 29.41 -11.61 -33.13
CA SER A 185 30.25 -10.60 -32.50
C SER A 185 30.12 -10.54 -30.98
N GLU A 186 28.91 -10.78 -30.44
CA GLU A 186 28.64 -10.77 -29.00
C GLU A 186 28.76 -12.17 -28.37
N PHE A 187 29.06 -13.22 -29.16
CA PHE A 187 29.17 -14.64 -28.77
C PHE A 187 27.88 -15.24 -28.20
N GLU A 188 27.16 -14.51 -27.32
CA GLU A 188 25.87 -14.87 -26.74
C GLU A 188 24.94 -13.67 -26.73
N VAL A 189 23.73 -13.82 -27.29
CA VAL A 189 22.75 -12.74 -27.35
C VAL A 189 21.42 -13.21 -26.81
N ASN A 190 20.82 -12.45 -25.88
CA ASN A 190 19.47 -12.74 -25.37
C ASN A 190 18.37 -12.09 -26.23
N GLU A 191 17.11 -12.54 -26.05
CA GLU A 191 15.97 -12.08 -26.83
C GLU A 191 15.73 -10.56 -26.69
N ASN A 192 15.98 -9.97 -25.51
CA ASN A 192 15.87 -8.54 -25.28
C ASN A 192 16.90 -7.73 -26.08
N ARG A 193 18.13 -8.21 -26.15
CA ARG A 193 19.19 -7.58 -26.94
C ARG A 193 18.89 -7.59 -28.42
N ILE A 194 18.36 -8.72 -28.94
CA ILE A 194 17.93 -8.87 -30.32
C ILE A 194 16.81 -7.87 -30.64
N LYS A 195 15.80 -7.76 -29.75
CA LYS A 195 14.69 -6.83 -29.90
C LYS A 195 15.13 -5.36 -29.83
N ASN A 196 16.03 -5.01 -28.91
CA ASN A 196 16.59 -3.66 -28.77
C ASN A 196 17.46 -3.27 -29.99
N ALA A 197 18.08 -4.23 -30.64
CA ALA A 197 18.80 -4.03 -31.90
C ALA A 197 17.88 -3.93 -33.13
N GLY A 198 16.55 -3.98 -32.92
CA GLY A 198 15.56 -3.78 -34.00
C GLY A 198 15.21 -5.03 -34.81
N TYR A 199 15.63 -6.22 -34.35
CA TYR A 199 15.33 -7.47 -35.04
C TYR A 199 14.05 -8.14 -34.51
N SER A 200 13.27 -8.74 -35.44
CA SER A 200 12.05 -9.45 -35.11
C SER A 200 12.32 -10.91 -34.72
N ARG A 201 11.43 -11.47 -33.89
CA ARG A 201 11.47 -12.91 -33.53
C ARG A 201 11.35 -13.82 -34.77
N ARG A 202 10.67 -13.36 -35.84
CA ARG A 202 10.57 -14.08 -37.11
C ARG A 202 11.93 -14.22 -37.78
N THR A 203 12.75 -13.15 -37.80
CA THR A 203 14.12 -13.19 -38.34
C THR A 203 15.00 -14.18 -37.58
N LEU A 204 14.87 -14.22 -36.26
CA LEU A 204 15.59 -15.17 -35.42
C LEU A 204 15.17 -16.62 -35.67
N ASN A 205 13.87 -16.88 -35.73
CA ASN A 205 13.34 -18.23 -36.04
C ASN A 205 13.82 -18.74 -37.41
N GLN A 206 13.89 -17.88 -38.42
CA GLN A 206 14.42 -18.25 -39.74
C GLN A 206 15.91 -18.64 -39.69
N LEU A 207 16.71 -18.00 -38.85
CA LEU A 207 18.12 -18.42 -38.63
C LEU A 207 18.22 -19.75 -37.87
N MET A 208 17.31 -20.01 -36.95
CA MET A 208 17.22 -21.30 -36.26
C MET A 208 16.75 -22.43 -37.18
N GLU A 209 15.76 -22.20 -38.03
CA GLU A 209 15.30 -23.17 -39.05
C GLU A 209 16.41 -23.54 -40.01
N LYS A 210 17.31 -22.62 -40.34
CA LYS A 210 18.50 -22.83 -41.16
C LYS A 210 19.68 -23.48 -40.40
N ASN A 211 19.50 -23.83 -39.09
CA ASN A 211 20.54 -24.34 -38.21
C ASN A 211 21.79 -23.46 -38.12
N LEU A 212 21.67 -22.15 -38.37
CA LEU A 212 22.78 -21.21 -38.22
C LEU A 212 22.91 -20.70 -36.79
N VAL A 213 21.81 -20.64 -36.04
CA VAL A 213 21.74 -20.20 -34.66
C VAL A 213 21.02 -21.24 -33.83
N LYS A 214 21.55 -21.52 -32.64
CA LYS A 214 20.91 -22.44 -31.68
C LYS A 214 20.59 -21.73 -30.39
N ARG A 215 19.45 -22.13 -29.83
CA ARG A 215 18.98 -21.68 -28.56
C ARG A 215 19.62 -22.48 -27.43
N TYR A 216 20.15 -21.78 -26.44
CA TYR A 216 20.71 -22.36 -25.20
C TYR A 216 19.98 -21.79 -24.00
N MET A 217 19.78 -22.61 -22.98
CA MET A 217 19.38 -22.16 -21.66
C MET A 217 20.62 -22.01 -20.82
N VAL A 218 20.99 -20.77 -20.54
CA VAL A 218 22.14 -20.46 -19.69
C VAL A 218 21.61 -20.07 -18.32
N ALA A 219 22.12 -20.69 -17.27
CA ALA A 219 21.78 -20.31 -15.91
C ALA A 219 22.05 -18.83 -15.74
N SER A 220 21.03 -18.06 -15.37
CA SER A 220 21.20 -16.63 -15.11
C SER A 220 22.26 -16.45 -14.04
N GLU A 221 23.40 -15.87 -14.41
CA GLU A 221 24.41 -15.48 -13.44
C GLU A 221 23.81 -14.51 -12.42
N ARG A 222 24.30 -14.54 -11.18
CA ARG A 222 23.93 -13.53 -10.19
C ARG A 222 24.33 -12.16 -10.75
N ALA A 223 23.37 -11.26 -10.86
CA ALA A 223 23.69 -9.89 -11.24
C ALA A 223 24.73 -9.33 -10.26
N ALA A 224 25.77 -8.70 -10.80
CA ALA A 224 26.79 -8.10 -9.96
C ALA A 224 26.17 -7.11 -8.97
N LYS A 225 26.63 -7.10 -7.74
CA LYS A 225 26.21 -6.09 -6.75
C LYS A 225 26.47 -4.70 -7.33
N PHE A 226 25.58 -3.77 -7.02
CA PHE A 226 25.79 -2.39 -7.44
C PHE A 226 27.12 -1.86 -6.88
N LYS A 227 27.81 -1.06 -7.68
CA LYS A 227 29.02 -0.38 -7.24
C LYS A 227 28.64 0.94 -6.57
N PRO A 228 29.21 1.26 -5.39
CA PRO A 228 29.01 2.56 -4.78
C PRO A 228 29.36 3.69 -5.76
N PRO A 229 28.58 4.78 -5.79
CA PRO A 229 28.91 5.93 -6.63
C PRO A 229 30.26 6.54 -6.18
N THR A 230 31.15 6.77 -7.14
CA THR A 230 32.52 7.29 -6.89
C THR A 230 32.56 8.81 -6.67
N SER A 231 31.50 9.52 -7.02
CA SER A 231 31.38 10.97 -6.83
C SER A 231 30.02 11.36 -6.30
N ALA A 232 29.94 12.49 -5.57
CA ALA A 232 28.69 13.12 -5.22
C ALA A 232 27.98 13.62 -6.50
N SER A 233 26.67 13.46 -6.58
CA SER A 233 25.89 13.99 -7.70
C SER A 233 26.01 15.52 -7.76
N GLU A 234 26.31 16.07 -8.93
CA GLU A 234 26.34 17.52 -9.19
C GLU A 234 24.97 18.20 -8.99
N LEU A 235 23.88 17.42 -8.95
CA LEU A 235 22.51 17.87 -8.75
C LEU A 235 22.11 18.07 -7.27
N GLN A 236 23.07 18.18 -6.36
CA GLN A 236 22.78 18.34 -4.93
C GLN A 236 22.27 19.75 -4.63
N LEU A 237 21.04 19.84 -4.12
CA LEU A 237 20.47 21.11 -3.69
C LEU A 237 21.02 21.51 -2.30
N PRO A 238 21.30 22.80 -2.06
CA PRO A 238 21.72 23.28 -0.75
C PRO A 238 20.61 23.09 0.27
N LEU A 239 20.97 22.53 1.43
CA LEU A 239 20.04 22.35 2.55
C LEU A 239 19.94 23.65 3.37
N ASN A 240 18.73 23.97 3.83
CA ASN A 240 18.56 24.94 4.90
C ASN A 240 19.00 24.35 6.27
N ASP A 241 19.03 25.17 7.29
CA ASP A 241 19.61 24.75 8.58
C ASP A 241 18.77 23.66 9.26
N ALA A 242 17.44 23.71 9.18
CA ALA A 242 16.58 22.65 9.70
C ALA A 242 16.82 21.30 8.99
N GLN A 243 16.98 21.32 7.68
CA GLN A 243 17.30 20.13 6.88
C GLN A 243 18.69 19.59 7.21
N LYS A 244 19.70 20.47 7.37
CA LYS A 244 21.06 20.07 7.80
C LYS A 244 21.05 19.38 9.16
N VAL A 245 20.31 19.96 10.12
CA VAL A 245 20.13 19.36 11.46
C VAL A 245 19.46 17.98 11.36
N ALA A 246 18.41 17.86 10.55
CA ALA A 246 17.71 16.59 10.35
C ALA A 246 18.65 15.52 9.75
N VAL A 247 19.34 15.83 8.66
CA VAL A 247 20.32 14.92 8.04
C VAL A 247 21.40 14.52 9.03
N LYS A 248 22.04 15.48 9.70
CA LYS A 248 23.11 15.21 10.69
C LYS A 248 22.61 14.33 11.84
N THR A 249 21.37 14.55 12.30
CA THR A 249 20.78 13.77 13.40
C THR A 249 20.48 12.34 13.00
N ILE A 250 19.97 12.11 11.79
CA ILE A 250 19.68 10.77 11.28
C ILE A 250 20.97 10.01 11.01
N LEU A 251 22.00 10.66 10.43
CA LEU A 251 23.29 10.05 10.13
C LEU A 251 24.04 9.56 11.38
N LYS A 252 23.81 10.15 12.56
CA LYS A 252 24.36 9.65 13.83
C LYS A 252 23.91 8.23 14.17
N SER A 253 22.80 7.76 13.59
CA SER A 253 22.26 6.41 13.78
C SER A 253 22.31 5.59 12.47
N SER A 254 23.21 5.91 11.54
CA SER A 254 23.29 5.23 10.23
C SER A 254 23.51 3.72 10.33
N ASP A 255 24.11 3.26 11.43
CA ASP A 255 24.50 1.87 11.67
C ASP A 255 23.66 1.18 12.76
N SER A 256 22.58 1.81 13.21
CA SER A 256 21.73 1.30 14.26
C SER A 256 20.25 1.66 14.04
N TYR A 257 19.38 0.90 14.67
CA TYR A 257 17.96 1.18 14.63
C TYR A 257 17.61 2.48 15.34
N ALA A 258 16.96 3.38 14.64
CA ALA A 258 16.23 4.49 15.19
C ALA A 258 15.02 4.80 14.27
N CYS A 259 13.90 5.17 14.87
CA CYS A 259 12.72 5.60 14.14
C CYS A 259 12.60 7.12 14.22
N TYR A 260 12.54 7.77 13.07
CA TYR A 260 12.41 9.22 12.93
C TYR A 260 11.08 9.58 12.30
N LEU A 261 10.37 10.52 12.90
CA LEU A 261 9.28 11.23 12.23
C LEU A 261 9.85 12.52 11.66
N LEU A 262 9.93 12.61 10.32
CA LEU A 262 10.29 13.82 9.60
C LEU A 262 9.01 14.60 9.28
N ASP A 263 8.61 15.44 10.21
CA ASP A 263 7.43 16.29 10.14
C ASP A 263 7.79 17.60 9.42
N GLY A 264 7.38 17.73 8.18
CA GLY A 264 7.75 18.90 7.39
C GLY A 264 6.59 19.41 6.57
N VAL A 265 6.31 20.71 6.69
CA VAL A 265 5.24 21.35 5.91
C VAL A 265 5.35 21.04 4.42
N THR A 266 4.24 21.13 3.70
CA THR A 266 4.25 20.91 2.25
C THR A 266 5.23 21.86 1.57
N GLY A 267 6.20 21.31 0.82
CA GLY A 267 7.26 22.10 0.20
C GLY A 267 8.47 22.38 1.09
N SER A 268 8.58 21.77 2.27
CA SER A 268 9.76 21.92 3.15
C SER A 268 11.03 21.19 2.66
N GLY A 269 10.97 20.52 1.52
CA GLY A 269 12.13 19.83 0.95
C GLY A 269 12.45 18.48 1.60
N LYS A 270 11.49 17.78 2.20
CA LYS A 270 11.66 16.40 2.72
C LYS A 270 12.37 15.47 1.75
N THR A 271 12.01 15.56 0.47
CA THR A 271 12.60 14.72 -0.58
C THR A 271 14.11 14.94 -0.70
N GLU A 272 14.61 16.19 -0.58
CA GLU A 272 16.06 16.44 -0.62
C GLU A 272 16.77 15.85 0.60
N VAL A 273 16.14 15.90 1.78
CA VAL A 273 16.66 15.20 2.97
C VAL A 273 16.78 13.70 2.70
N TYR A 274 15.75 13.06 2.10
CA TYR A 274 15.84 11.64 1.71
C TYR A 274 16.97 11.39 0.73
N MET A 275 17.11 12.21 -0.31
CA MET A 275 18.12 12.05 -1.34
C MET A 275 19.54 12.09 -0.74
N GLN A 276 19.81 13.00 0.18
CA GLN A 276 21.13 13.09 0.84
C GLN A 276 21.39 11.93 1.78
N LEU A 277 20.38 11.46 2.53
CA LEU A 277 20.50 10.28 3.37
C LEU A 277 20.74 9.01 2.54
N ILE A 278 20.02 8.84 1.44
CA ILE A 278 20.22 7.73 0.50
C ILE A 278 21.62 7.78 -0.08
N GLN A 279 22.09 8.94 -0.53
CA GLN A 279 23.44 9.11 -1.06
C GLN A 279 24.52 8.62 -0.09
N HIS A 280 24.38 8.96 1.19
CA HIS A 280 25.29 8.48 2.23
C HIS A 280 25.26 6.94 2.36
N GLN A 281 24.08 6.32 2.34
CA GLN A 281 23.97 4.86 2.43
C GLN A 281 24.57 4.17 1.21
N LEU A 282 24.33 4.71 0.01
CA LEU A 282 24.86 4.17 -1.23
C LEU A 282 26.39 4.27 -1.29
N ALA A 283 26.97 5.36 -0.79
CA ALA A 283 28.44 5.51 -0.68
C ALA A 283 29.04 4.43 0.23
N ASN A 284 28.30 3.93 1.21
CA ASN A 284 28.68 2.82 2.09
C ASN A 284 28.31 1.43 1.51
N GLY A 285 27.91 1.33 0.24
CA GLY A 285 27.52 0.08 -0.40
C GLY A 285 26.24 -0.55 0.15
N ARG A 286 25.35 0.24 0.77
CA ARG A 286 24.10 -0.22 1.37
C ARG A 286 22.90 0.14 0.52
N GLN A 287 21.92 -0.75 0.49
CA GLN A 287 20.68 -0.58 -0.26
C GLN A 287 19.64 0.21 0.55
N CYS A 288 18.80 0.97 -0.17
CA CYS A 288 17.71 1.73 0.43
C CYS A 288 16.36 1.25 -0.08
N LEU A 289 15.39 1.15 0.84
CA LEU A 289 13.98 0.91 0.53
C LEU A 289 13.18 2.19 0.73
N VAL A 290 12.44 2.60 -0.31
CA VAL A 290 11.56 3.78 -0.25
C VAL A 290 10.13 3.33 -0.52
N LEU A 291 9.27 3.48 0.48
CA LEU A 291 7.84 3.21 0.38
C LEU A 291 7.11 4.52 0.09
N VAL A 292 6.28 4.50 -0.92
CA VAL A 292 5.42 5.63 -1.31
C VAL A 292 3.98 5.16 -1.45
N PRO A 293 2.96 6.02 -1.22
CA PRO A 293 1.57 5.68 -1.50
C PRO A 293 1.36 5.30 -2.97
N GLU A 294 0.34 4.49 -3.28
CA GLU A 294 0.09 4.04 -4.67
C GLU A 294 -0.02 5.20 -5.66
N ILE A 295 -0.69 6.27 -5.26
CA ILE A 295 -0.83 7.50 -6.06
C ILE A 295 0.41 8.40 -6.05
N GLY A 296 1.35 8.18 -5.13
CA GLY A 296 2.63 8.89 -5.03
C GLY A 296 3.71 8.29 -5.95
N LEU A 297 3.52 7.06 -6.41
CA LEU A 297 4.47 6.37 -7.30
C LEU A 297 4.26 6.81 -8.76
N THR A 298 4.52 8.08 -9.03
CA THR A 298 4.42 8.64 -10.39
C THR A 298 5.72 8.45 -11.17
N PRO A 299 5.67 8.46 -12.51
CA PRO A 299 6.88 8.47 -13.33
C PRO A 299 7.83 9.60 -12.94
N GLN A 300 7.31 10.78 -12.59
CA GLN A 300 8.10 11.93 -12.13
C GLN A 300 8.86 11.63 -10.83
N THR A 301 8.21 10.95 -9.87
CA THR A 301 8.88 10.53 -8.63
C THR A 301 10.05 9.61 -8.94
N VAL A 302 9.84 8.59 -9.78
CA VAL A 302 10.90 7.64 -10.18
C VAL A 302 12.01 8.34 -10.97
N SER A 303 11.66 9.23 -11.91
CA SER A 303 12.65 10.00 -12.69
C SER A 303 13.57 10.83 -11.80
N ARG A 304 13.04 11.51 -10.77
CA ARG A 304 13.86 12.28 -9.81
C ARG A 304 14.94 11.43 -9.15
N PHE A 305 14.63 10.18 -8.78
CA PHE A 305 15.63 9.26 -8.22
C PHE A 305 16.63 8.83 -9.27
N ARG A 306 16.21 8.53 -10.51
CA ARG A 306 17.10 8.11 -11.60
C ARG A 306 18.00 9.23 -12.10
N GLU A 307 17.51 10.46 -12.10
CA GLU A 307 18.28 11.66 -12.47
C GLU A 307 19.32 11.99 -11.39
N ARG A 308 18.92 11.81 -10.10
CA ARG A 308 19.81 12.09 -8.97
C ARG A 308 20.91 11.05 -8.79
N PHE A 309 20.60 9.77 -9.04
CA PHE A 309 21.50 8.66 -8.75
C PHE A 309 21.84 7.89 -10.03
N THR A 310 23.12 7.74 -10.31
CA THR A 310 23.62 6.95 -11.44
C THR A 310 23.59 5.43 -11.18
N CYS A 311 23.05 5.01 -10.04
CA CYS A 311 22.95 3.61 -9.62
C CYS A 311 21.61 2.97 -10.03
N PRO A 312 21.53 1.62 -10.07
CA PRO A 312 20.30 0.92 -10.44
C PRO A 312 19.15 1.17 -9.45
N VAL A 313 18.03 1.68 -9.96
CA VAL A 313 16.77 1.92 -9.23
C VAL A 313 15.70 0.99 -9.76
N VAL A 314 15.18 0.11 -8.92
CA VAL A 314 14.06 -0.78 -9.24
C VAL A 314 12.76 -0.27 -8.63
N VAL A 315 11.64 -0.60 -9.31
CA VAL A 315 10.31 -0.15 -8.90
C VAL A 315 9.42 -1.36 -8.66
N MET A 316 8.66 -1.37 -7.55
CA MET A 316 7.75 -2.47 -7.18
C MET A 316 6.34 -1.95 -6.87
N HIS A 317 5.37 -2.28 -7.73
CA HIS A 317 3.96 -1.92 -7.53
C HIS A 317 2.99 -2.94 -8.13
N SER A 318 1.71 -2.80 -7.83
CA SER A 318 0.64 -3.72 -8.26
C SER A 318 0.43 -3.76 -9.79
N GLY A 319 0.75 -2.69 -10.51
CA GLY A 319 0.60 -2.59 -11.96
C GLY A 319 1.73 -3.24 -12.78
N LEU A 320 2.77 -3.79 -12.16
CA LEU A 320 3.82 -4.54 -12.87
C LEU A 320 3.32 -5.92 -13.28
N SER A 321 3.81 -6.41 -14.44
CA SER A 321 3.66 -7.82 -14.79
C SER A 321 4.36 -8.72 -13.77
N ASP A 322 3.91 -9.97 -13.64
CA ASP A 322 4.50 -10.93 -12.70
C ASP A 322 5.99 -11.20 -12.98
N ALA A 323 6.39 -11.15 -14.26
CA ALA A 323 7.79 -11.27 -14.65
C ALA A 323 8.62 -10.06 -14.18
N ALA A 324 8.16 -8.84 -14.46
CA ALA A 324 8.85 -7.62 -14.05
C ALA A 324 8.92 -7.49 -12.52
N ARG A 325 7.90 -7.97 -11.80
CA ARG A 325 7.88 -8.00 -10.33
C ARG A 325 8.91 -8.99 -9.78
N LEU A 326 9.02 -10.18 -10.39
CA LEU A 326 10.03 -11.16 -10.00
C LEU A 326 11.44 -10.62 -10.27
N ASP A 327 11.65 -9.97 -11.41
CA ASP A 327 12.92 -9.36 -11.79
C ASP A 327 13.35 -8.28 -10.79
N ALA A 328 12.47 -7.31 -10.48
CA ALA A 328 12.73 -6.29 -9.47
C ALA A 328 13.02 -6.89 -8.08
N TRP A 329 12.31 -7.96 -7.71
CA TRP A 329 12.52 -8.68 -6.46
C TRP A 329 13.89 -9.37 -6.43
N ASN A 330 14.31 -10.01 -7.54
CA ASN A 330 15.62 -10.63 -7.67
C ASN A 330 16.75 -9.60 -7.60
N HIS A 331 16.64 -8.48 -8.31
CA HIS A 331 17.63 -7.40 -8.26
C HIS A 331 17.81 -6.85 -6.84
N SER A 332 16.72 -6.71 -6.08
CA SER A 332 16.78 -6.31 -4.67
C SER A 332 17.51 -7.37 -3.82
N ARG A 333 17.18 -8.67 -4.01
CA ARG A 333 17.71 -9.80 -3.25
C ARG A 333 19.20 -10.04 -3.54
N GLU A 334 19.63 -9.83 -4.77
CA GLU A 334 21.04 -10.04 -5.19
C GLU A 334 21.94 -8.84 -4.88
N GLY A 335 21.35 -7.70 -4.51
CA GLY A 335 22.09 -6.48 -4.22
C GLY A 335 22.52 -5.73 -5.47
N SER A 336 22.01 -6.07 -6.65
CA SER A 336 22.26 -5.33 -7.89
C SER A 336 21.42 -4.05 -7.98
N ALA A 337 20.25 -4.01 -7.34
CA ALA A 337 19.50 -2.78 -7.14
C ALA A 337 20.04 -2.01 -5.93
N ALA A 338 20.42 -0.76 -6.10
CA ALA A 338 20.86 0.13 -5.03
C ALA A 338 19.69 0.73 -4.26
N ILE A 339 18.62 1.10 -5.00
CA ILE A 339 17.40 1.68 -4.46
C ILE A 339 16.20 0.85 -4.94
N THR A 340 15.36 0.44 -3.99
CA THR A 340 14.06 -0.17 -4.26
C THR A 340 12.97 0.81 -3.88
N ILE A 341 12.21 1.29 -4.86
CA ILE A 341 11.06 2.19 -4.64
C ILE A 341 9.78 1.39 -4.87
N GLY A 342 8.81 1.52 -3.99
CA GLY A 342 7.56 0.84 -4.25
C GLY A 342 6.42 1.22 -3.34
N THR A 343 5.27 0.63 -3.63
CA THR A 343 4.06 0.82 -2.83
C THR A 343 4.02 -0.15 -1.65
N ARG A 344 2.92 -0.25 -0.98
CA ARG A 344 2.69 -1.10 0.22
C ARG A 344 3.40 -2.45 0.18
N SER A 345 3.31 -3.20 -0.90
CA SER A 345 3.88 -4.56 -1.01
C SER A 345 5.42 -4.57 -1.09
N ALA A 346 6.06 -3.45 -1.42
CA ALA A 346 7.52 -3.37 -1.47
C ALA A 346 8.18 -3.49 -0.08
N VAL A 347 7.41 -3.39 1.00
CA VAL A 347 7.90 -3.67 2.36
C VAL A 347 8.45 -5.09 2.51
N PHE A 348 8.11 -6.01 1.61
CA PHE A 348 8.60 -7.39 1.58
C PHE A 348 9.78 -7.59 0.61
N ALA A 349 10.28 -6.56 -0.08
CA ALA A 349 11.44 -6.68 -0.96
C ALA A 349 12.68 -7.13 -0.18
N PRO A 350 13.32 -8.26 -0.52
CA PRO A 350 14.48 -8.73 0.21
C PRO A 350 15.71 -7.92 -0.22
N LEU A 351 16.27 -7.14 0.69
CA LEU A 351 17.51 -6.42 0.45
C LEU A 351 18.68 -7.28 0.90
N ALA A 352 19.75 -7.36 0.09
CA ALA A 352 20.95 -8.11 0.42
C ALA A 352 21.76 -7.42 1.53
N ASN A 353 21.83 -6.09 1.48
CA ASN A 353 22.56 -5.25 2.43
C ASN A 353 21.75 -3.99 2.76
N PRO A 354 20.70 -4.09 3.60
CA PRO A 354 19.85 -2.95 3.92
C PRO A 354 20.62 -1.87 4.68
N GLY A 355 20.42 -0.60 4.29
CA GLY A 355 21.01 0.57 4.96
C GLY A 355 19.97 1.48 5.59
N MET A 356 18.79 1.59 4.96
CA MET A 356 17.75 2.52 5.43
C MET A 356 16.39 2.16 4.85
N ILE A 357 15.33 2.46 5.59
CA ILE A 357 13.95 2.40 5.12
C ILE A 357 13.32 3.78 5.23
N ILE A 358 12.70 4.25 4.15
CA ILE A 358 11.96 5.52 4.11
C ILE A 358 10.49 5.20 3.79
N VAL A 359 9.58 5.79 4.55
CA VAL A 359 8.14 5.74 4.30
C VAL A 359 7.68 7.17 4.09
N ASP A 360 7.46 7.56 2.83
CA ASP A 360 6.97 8.89 2.50
C ASP A 360 5.45 8.95 2.60
N GLU A 361 4.90 10.08 3.05
CA GLU A 361 3.48 10.27 3.35
C GLU A 361 2.94 9.16 4.29
N GLU A 362 3.61 8.92 5.43
CA GLU A 362 3.37 7.81 6.36
C GLU A 362 1.93 7.69 6.86
N HIS A 363 1.20 8.82 6.87
CA HIS A 363 -0.20 8.93 7.28
C HIS A 363 -1.17 8.29 6.28
N ASP A 364 -0.70 7.95 5.06
CA ASP A 364 -1.57 7.47 3.99
C ASP A 364 -2.22 6.14 4.32
N THR A 365 -3.56 6.10 4.27
CA THR A 365 -4.33 4.89 4.56
C THR A 365 -4.09 3.74 3.57
N SER A 366 -3.53 4.01 2.37
CA SER A 366 -3.18 2.97 1.40
C SER A 366 -2.05 2.04 1.86
N PHE A 367 -1.29 2.43 2.88
CA PHE A 367 -0.32 1.53 3.50
C PHE A 367 -0.95 0.39 4.30
N LYS A 368 -2.24 0.48 4.67
CA LYS A 368 -2.98 -0.63 5.26
C LYS A 368 -3.65 -1.48 4.18
N GLN A 369 -3.39 -2.79 4.19
CA GLN A 369 -4.08 -3.76 3.34
C GLN A 369 -5.49 -4.01 3.88
N GLN A 370 -6.50 -3.94 3.01
CA GLN A 370 -7.91 -4.10 3.42
C GLN A 370 -8.44 -5.53 3.25
N ASP A 371 -7.84 -6.32 2.36
CA ASP A 371 -8.26 -7.68 2.04
C ASP A 371 -7.13 -8.69 2.27
N GLY A 372 -7.48 -9.94 2.59
CA GLY A 372 -6.50 -11.01 2.85
C GLY A 372 -5.67 -10.72 4.09
N PHE A 373 -4.36 -10.72 3.96
CA PHE A 373 -3.44 -10.35 5.03
C PHE A 373 -3.47 -8.83 5.27
N ARG A 374 -4.19 -8.40 6.33
CA ARG A 374 -4.46 -6.99 6.65
C ARG A 374 -3.33 -6.32 7.43
N TYR A 375 -2.15 -6.24 6.86
CA TYR A 375 -0.99 -5.58 7.47
C TYR A 375 -0.93 -4.07 7.17
N SER A 376 -0.21 -3.33 8.01
CA SER A 376 0.22 -1.96 7.76
C SER A 376 1.67 -1.97 7.29
N ALA A 377 1.94 -1.47 6.07
CA ALA A 377 3.32 -1.41 5.55
C ALA A 377 4.19 -0.41 6.32
N ARG A 378 3.60 0.68 6.83
CA ARG A 378 4.29 1.62 7.73
C ARG A 378 4.80 0.91 8.98
N ASP A 379 3.92 0.20 9.67
CA ASP A 379 4.28 -0.46 10.94
C ASP A 379 5.21 -1.66 10.71
N LEU A 380 5.02 -2.38 9.58
CA LEU A 380 5.98 -3.40 9.15
C LEU A 380 7.36 -2.83 8.81
N ALA A 381 7.43 -1.64 8.18
CA ALA A 381 8.70 -0.96 7.89
C ALA A 381 9.46 -0.63 9.18
N VAL A 382 8.76 -0.11 10.20
CA VAL A 382 9.35 0.16 11.53
C VAL A 382 9.86 -1.12 12.17
N MET A 383 9.05 -2.19 12.18
CA MET A 383 9.46 -3.48 12.75
C MET A 383 10.61 -4.12 11.97
N ARG A 384 10.56 -4.05 10.63
CA ARG A 384 11.62 -4.56 9.76
C ARG A 384 12.93 -3.84 10.00
N ALA A 385 12.91 -2.49 10.04
CA ALA A 385 14.09 -1.69 10.34
C ALA A 385 14.71 -2.06 11.68
N LYS A 386 13.89 -2.31 12.71
CA LYS A 386 14.36 -2.80 14.02
C LYS A 386 15.03 -4.17 13.92
N LYS A 387 14.53 -5.09 13.08
CA LYS A 387 15.14 -6.42 12.87
C LYS A 387 16.40 -6.37 12.05
N GLU A 388 16.45 -5.50 11.05
CA GLU A 388 17.60 -5.27 10.18
C GLU A 388 18.64 -4.36 10.85
N ASN A 389 18.32 -3.77 12.02
CA ASN A 389 19.15 -2.81 12.77
C ASN A 389 19.55 -1.59 11.92
N VAL A 390 18.60 -1.01 11.21
CA VAL A 390 18.80 0.16 10.33
C VAL A 390 17.84 1.29 10.71
N PRO A 391 18.15 2.56 10.38
CA PRO A 391 17.24 3.67 10.60
C PRO A 391 16.01 3.56 9.70
N VAL A 392 14.85 4.02 10.23
CA VAL A 392 13.63 4.22 9.48
C VAL A 392 13.14 5.65 9.62
N ILE A 393 12.78 6.25 8.47
CA ILE A 393 12.27 7.63 8.39
C ILE A 393 10.82 7.56 7.94
N LEU A 394 9.93 8.08 8.77
CA LEU A 394 8.52 8.30 8.47
C LEU A 394 8.34 9.77 8.10
N GLY A 395 8.08 10.07 6.84
CA GLY A 395 7.95 11.45 6.38
C GLY A 395 6.50 11.82 6.14
N SER A 396 6.10 12.99 6.60
CA SER A 396 4.76 13.52 6.36
C SER A 396 4.71 15.05 6.50
N ALA A 397 3.78 15.67 5.80
CA ALA A 397 3.37 17.06 6.06
C ALA A 397 2.20 17.12 7.06
N THR A 398 1.52 16.01 7.23
CA THR A 398 0.35 15.85 8.08
C THR A 398 0.46 14.52 8.81
N PRO A 399 1.42 14.39 9.76
CA PRO A 399 1.68 13.13 10.45
C PRO A 399 0.43 12.53 11.09
N SER A 400 0.34 11.20 11.09
CA SER A 400 -0.73 10.48 11.77
C SER A 400 -0.69 10.70 13.29
N LEU A 401 -1.85 10.67 13.94
CA LEU A 401 -1.95 10.84 15.39
C LEU A 401 -1.17 9.74 16.14
N GLU A 402 -1.07 8.54 15.57
CA GLU A 402 -0.26 7.43 16.09
C GLU A 402 1.24 7.78 16.09
N SER A 403 1.75 8.33 14.98
CA SER A 403 3.16 8.72 14.86
C SER A 403 3.49 9.88 15.80
N LEU A 404 2.62 10.88 15.90
CA LEU A 404 2.78 11.99 16.84
C LEU A 404 2.76 11.53 18.30
N GLN A 405 1.85 10.63 18.68
CA GLN A 405 1.80 10.05 20.02
C GLN A 405 3.04 9.23 20.32
N ASN A 406 3.59 8.48 19.36
CA ASN A 406 4.85 7.77 19.52
C ASN A 406 6.04 8.72 19.72
N CYS A 407 6.03 9.90 19.10
CA CYS A 407 7.01 10.97 19.38
C CYS A 407 6.87 11.49 20.83
N LYS A 408 5.65 11.81 21.26
CA LYS A 408 5.38 12.26 22.63
C LYS A 408 5.77 11.23 23.69
N ALA A 409 5.66 9.94 23.34
CA ALA A 409 6.10 8.83 24.19
C ALA A 409 7.59 8.50 24.06
N ASN A 410 8.40 9.32 23.37
CA ASN A 410 9.84 9.12 23.10
C ASN A 410 10.19 7.79 22.41
N LYS A 411 9.23 7.15 21.72
CA LYS A 411 9.47 5.96 20.90
C LYS A 411 10.03 6.31 19.52
N PHE A 412 9.63 7.45 18.97
CA PHE A 412 10.12 8.02 17.73
C PHE A 412 10.83 9.35 18.01
N LYS A 413 11.89 9.64 17.25
CA LYS A 413 12.57 10.94 17.31
C LYS A 413 11.86 11.90 16.37
N HIS A 414 11.39 13.04 16.88
CA HIS A 414 10.66 14.05 16.12
C HIS A 414 11.62 15.06 15.51
N LEU A 415 11.64 15.18 14.18
CA LEU A 415 12.42 16.16 13.42
C LEU A 415 11.45 17.05 12.65
N ARG A 416 11.48 18.35 12.90
CA ARG A 416 10.56 19.32 12.28
C ARG A 416 11.25 20.13 11.21
N LEU A 417 10.59 20.26 10.05
CA LEU A 417 10.95 21.16 8.95
C LEU A 417 9.81 22.19 8.82
N GLY A 418 9.82 23.21 9.67
CA GLY A 418 8.72 24.16 9.79
C GLY A 418 8.63 25.18 8.65
N GLU A 419 9.69 25.34 7.86
CA GLU A 419 9.76 26.33 6.79
C GLU A 419 9.64 25.67 5.42
N ARG A 420 8.99 26.40 4.49
CA ARG A 420 8.99 26.00 3.08
C ARG A 420 10.37 26.28 2.47
N ALA A 421 10.82 25.40 1.59
CA ALA A 421 12.00 25.68 0.78
C ALA A 421 11.66 26.77 -0.25
N GLY A 422 12.32 27.92 -0.19
CA GLY A 422 12.09 29.08 -1.07
C GLY A 422 11.19 30.16 -0.45
N VAL A 423 10.74 31.10 -1.28
CA VAL A 423 10.04 32.37 -0.88
C VAL A 423 8.51 32.19 -0.71
N ALA A 424 8.00 30.94 -0.87
CA ALA A 424 6.55 30.71 -0.90
C ALA A 424 5.89 30.86 0.48
N GLN A 425 4.89 31.74 0.57
CA GLN A 425 4.11 31.99 1.79
C GLN A 425 3.00 30.92 1.99
N PRO A 426 2.59 30.64 3.25
CA PRO A 426 1.45 29.78 3.50
C PRO A 426 0.17 30.43 2.94
N PRO A 427 -0.77 29.61 2.40
CA PRO A 427 -2.03 30.15 1.91
C PRO A 427 -2.92 30.60 3.07
N THR A 428 -3.78 31.58 2.81
CA THR A 428 -4.85 31.98 3.73
C THR A 428 -6.01 31.02 3.63
N LEU A 429 -6.52 30.52 4.77
CA LEU A 429 -7.70 29.68 4.83
C LEU A 429 -8.92 30.52 5.19
N GLU A 430 -10.01 30.33 4.45
CA GLU A 430 -11.28 31.03 4.66
C GLU A 430 -12.41 29.99 4.73
N LEU A 431 -13.22 30.07 5.76
CA LEU A 431 -14.39 29.22 5.96
C LEU A 431 -15.65 30.01 5.55
N VAL A 432 -16.39 29.46 4.60
CA VAL A 432 -17.64 30.05 4.09
C VAL A 432 -18.83 29.26 4.60
N ASP A 433 -19.70 29.92 5.34
CA ASP A 433 -20.98 29.35 5.80
C ASP A 433 -21.96 29.30 4.63
N ILE A 434 -22.39 28.08 4.29
CA ILE A 434 -23.36 27.83 3.23
C ILE A 434 -24.73 27.33 3.78
N SER A 435 -24.96 27.43 5.09
CA SER A 435 -26.19 26.93 5.75
C SER A 435 -27.45 27.57 5.17
N GLN A 436 -27.39 28.87 4.82
CA GLN A 436 -28.49 29.63 4.25
C GLN A 436 -28.31 29.95 2.75
N SER A 437 -27.26 29.41 2.13
CA SER A 437 -26.92 29.74 0.74
C SER A 437 -27.65 28.84 -0.25
N ILE A 438 -28.15 29.43 -1.35
CA ILE A 438 -28.58 28.68 -2.53
C ILE A 438 -27.33 28.26 -3.29
N LEU A 439 -27.18 26.96 -3.54
CA LEU A 439 -26.01 26.43 -4.20
C LEU A 439 -26.29 26.08 -5.64
N GLU A 440 -25.46 26.55 -6.55
CA GLU A 440 -25.44 26.12 -7.94
C GLU A 440 -24.44 24.97 -8.13
N SER A 441 -24.92 23.75 -8.33
CA SER A 441 -24.07 22.54 -8.46
C SER A 441 -23.03 22.38 -7.34
N GLY A 442 -23.38 22.82 -6.12
CA GLY A 442 -22.52 22.75 -4.93
C GLY A 442 -21.64 23.99 -4.69
N PHE A 443 -21.73 25.01 -5.53
CA PHE A 443 -21.01 26.26 -5.36
C PHE A 443 -21.94 27.35 -4.79
N SER A 444 -21.46 28.08 -3.80
CA SER A 444 -22.08 29.35 -3.38
C SER A 444 -21.70 30.45 -4.35
N GLU A 445 -22.54 31.47 -4.44
CA GLU A 445 -22.28 32.64 -5.27
C GLU A 445 -20.97 33.35 -4.90
N GLN A 446 -20.67 33.43 -3.60
CA GLN A 446 -19.42 33.97 -3.09
C GLN A 446 -18.19 33.20 -3.61
N LEU A 447 -18.25 31.88 -3.65
CA LEU A 447 -17.16 31.05 -4.17
C LEU A 447 -17.02 31.21 -5.69
N LEU A 448 -18.12 31.24 -6.44
CA LEU A 448 -18.11 31.47 -7.89
C LEU A 448 -17.48 32.83 -8.23
N PHE A 449 -17.81 33.88 -7.47
CA PHE A 449 -17.20 35.21 -7.63
C PHE A 449 -15.66 35.14 -7.41
N LYS A 450 -15.20 34.47 -6.38
CA LYS A 450 -13.76 34.30 -6.12
C LYS A 450 -13.06 33.52 -7.24
N ILE A 451 -13.68 32.46 -7.76
CA ILE A 451 -13.16 31.72 -8.91
C ILE A 451 -13.03 32.64 -10.12
N GLN A 452 -14.08 33.39 -10.46
CA GLN A 452 -14.06 34.34 -11.58
C GLN A 452 -12.95 35.39 -11.43
N LYS A 453 -12.77 35.91 -10.22
CA LYS A 453 -11.72 36.91 -9.93
C LYS A 453 -10.32 36.36 -10.20
N GLN A 454 -10.05 35.11 -9.80
CA GLN A 454 -8.74 34.48 -10.02
C GLN A 454 -8.51 34.16 -11.51
N LEU A 455 -9.53 33.69 -12.22
CA LEU A 455 -9.42 33.38 -13.65
C LEU A 455 -9.19 34.69 -14.47
N ASN A 456 -9.86 35.79 -14.14
CA ASN A 456 -9.64 37.09 -14.76
C ASN A 456 -8.24 37.64 -14.49
N ALA A 457 -7.60 37.25 -13.38
CA ALA A 457 -6.23 37.59 -13.05
C ALA A 457 -5.20 36.63 -13.69
N ASN A 458 -5.61 35.80 -14.68
CA ASN A 458 -4.80 34.82 -15.36
C ASN A 458 -4.18 33.77 -14.41
N ASN A 459 -4.91 33.39 -13.38
CA ASN A 459 -4.50 32.36 -12.42
C ASN A 459 -5.22 31.02 -12.65
N GLN A 460 -4.67 29.98 -12.05
CA GLN A 460 -5.27 28.64 -12.05
C GLN A 460 -6.04 28.40 -10.75
N VAL A 461 -7.16 27.71 -10.86
CA VAL A 461 -8.04 27.38 -9.74
C VAL A 461 -8.12 25.87 -9.59
N LEU A 462 -8.00 25.37 -8.36
CA LEU A 462 -8.24 23.97 -8.02
C LEU A 462 -9.58 23.82 -7.30
N VAL A 463 -10.49 23.06 -7.87
CA VAL A 463 -11.76 22.64 -7.24
C VAL A 463 -11.57 21.23 -6.70
N PHE A 464 -11.57 21.12 -5.39
CA PHE A 464 -11.42 19.85 -4.68
C PHE A 464 -12.77 19.34 -4.19
N ILE A 465 -13.03 18.06 -4.51
CA ILE A 465 -14.23 17.35 -4.05
C ILE A 465 -13.81 16.19 -3.17
N ASN A 466 -14.31 16.16 -1.94
CA ASN A 466 -14.14 14.99 -1.09
C ASN A 466 -15.10 13.88 -1.56
N ARG A 467 -14.58 12.91 -2.32
CA ARG A 467 -15.37 11.89 -3.06
C ARG A 467 -16.17 10.91 -2.18
N ARG A 468 -15.98 10.90 -0.88
CA ARG A 468 -16.72 9.99 0.00
C ARG A 468 -18.14 10.53 0.23
N GLY A 469 -19.08 10.31 -0.73
CA GLY A 469 -20.50 10.65 -0.59
C GLY A 469 -21.23 11.18 -1.81
N PHE A 470 -20.55 11.62 -2.89
CA PHE A 470 -21.19 12.28 -4.05
C PHE A 470 -20.98 11.58 -5.39
N ALA A 471 -21.26 10.29 -5.45
CA ALA A 471 -21.43 9.63 -6.73
C ALA A 471 -22.84 9.98 -7.28
N PRO A 472 -23.02 10.35 -8.56
CA PRO A 472 -24.34 10.66 -9.10
C PRO A 472 -25.22 9.40 -9.03
N MET A 473 -26.23 9.41 -8.17
CA MET A 473 -27.17 8.31 -7.97
C MET A 473 -28.42 8.56 -8.78
N LEU A 474 -28.98 7.51 -9.37
CA LEU A 474 -30.27 7.61 -10.03
C LEU A 474 -31.39 7.59 -8.98
N THR A 475 -32.27 8.60 -9.01
CA THR A 475 -33.42 8.69 -8.11
C THR A 475 -34.68 9.06 -8.87
N CYS A 476 -35.80 8.69 -8.32
CA CYS A 476 -37.11 9.08 -8.82
C CYS A 476 -37.63 10.29 -8.05
N ASN A 477 -37.93 11.39 -8.73
CA ASN A 477 -38.51 12.59 -8.10
C ASN A 477 -39.96 12.39 -7.68
N SER A 478 -40.66 11.37 -8.22
CA SER A 478 -42.07 11.13 -7.92
C SER A 478 -42.27 10.34 -6.62
N CYS A 479 -41.41 9.36 -6.31
CA CYS A 479 -41.57 8.49 -5.14
C CYS A 479 -40.35 8.39 -4.23
N GLY A 480 -39.23 9.08 -4.57
CA GLY A 480 -38.02 9.06 -3.76
C GLY A 480 -37.18 7.79 -3.92
N TRP A 481 -37.53 6.85 -4.83
CA TRP A 481 -36.72 5.66 -5.09
C TRP A 481 -35.27 6.03 -5.50
N ILE A 482 -34.31 5.29 -4.97
CA ILE A 482 -32.87 5.43 -5.32
C ILE A 482 -32.38 4.09 -5.87
N ALA A 483 -31.58 4.14 -6.93
CA ALA A 483 -30.99 2.93 -7.51
C ALA A 483 -29.94 2.33 -6.58
N GLU A 484 -30.20 1.13 -6.10
CA GLU A 484 -29.34 0.35 -5.22
C GLU A 484 -28.77 -0.87 -5.94
N CYS A 485 -27.57 -1.28 -5.57
CA CYS A 485 -26.94 -2.46 -6.13
C CYS A 485 -27.63 -3.73 -5.62
N ASN A 486 -27.99 -4.63 -6.52
CA ASN A 486 -28.59 -5.91 -6.16
C ASN A 486 -27.65 -6.83 -5.38
N GLN A 487 -26.32 -6.62 -5.47
CA GLN A 487 -25.28 -7.37 -4.78
C GLN A 487 -24.75 -6.70 -3.51
N CYS A 488 -24.98 -5.38 -3.36
CA CYS A 488 -24.49 -4.58 -2.22
C CYS A 488 -25.63 -3.71 -1.67
N ILE A 489 -25.56 -3.33 -0.40
CA ILE A 489 -26.30 -2.17 0.13
C ILE A 489 -25.48 -0.93 -0.18
N ALA A 490 -25.36 -0.60 -1.44
CA ALA A 490 -24.68 0.58 -1.92
C ALA A 490 -25.44 1.16 -3.09
N GLN A 491 -25.53 2.46 -3.12
CA GLN A 491 -26.19 3.14 -4.21
C GLN A 491 -25.39 3.00 -5.50
N LEU A 492 -26.10 2.77 -6.61
CA LEU A 492 -25.49 2.68 -7.93
C LEU A 492 -25.17 4.06 -8.48
N THR A 493 -23.99 4.19 -9.01
CA THR A 493 -23.51 5.42 -9.64
C THR A 493 -23.84 5.45 -11.11
N VAL A 494 -24.42 6.55 -11.59
CA VAL A 494 -24.67 6.79 -13.01
C VAL A 494 -23.35 7.11 -13.74
N HIS A 495 -23.03 6.36 -14.79
CA HIS A 495 -21.93 6.63 -15.69
C HIS A 495 -22.42 7.03 -17.07
N ALA A 496 -21.84 8.07 -17.64
CA ALA A 496 -22.19 8.54 -18.97
C ALA A 496 -21.49 7.80 -20.11
N LYS A 497 -20.27 7.25 -19.85
CA LYS A 497 -19.47 6.53 -20.87
C LYS A 497 -18.74 5.33 -20.22
N PRO A 498 -19.10 4.07 -20.56
CA PRO A 498 -20.34 3.69 -21.25
C PRO A 498 -21.57 4.00 -20.38
N PRO A 499 -22.73 4.32 -20.98
CA PRO A 499 -23.94 4.61 -20.22
C PRO A 499 -24.36 3.42 -19.37
N GLY A 500 -24.66 3.65 -18.09
CA GLY A 500 -25.07 2.59 -17.17
C GLY A 500 -24.95 2.97 -15.71
N LEU A 501 -25.45 2.09 -14.87
CA LEU A 501 -25.34 2.16 -13.41
C LEU A 501 -24.21 1.24 -12.95
N ARG A 502 -23.33 1.73 -12.11
CA ARG A 502 -22.18 0.94 -11.63
C ARG A 502 -22.06 0.97 -10.11
N CYS A 503 -21.91 -0.19 -9.51
CA CYS A 503 -21.52 -0.30 -8.12
C CYS A 503 -20.00 -0.16 -7.96
N HIS A 504 -19.53 0.86 -7.23
CA HIS A 504 -18.10 1.05 -6.96
C HIS A 504 -17.54 0.12 -5.87
N HIS A 505 -18.40 -0.67 -5.21
CA HIS A 505 -18.01 -1.62 -4.17
C HIS A 505 -17.73 -3.03 -4.70
N CYS A 506 -18.59 -3.53 -5.59
CA CYS A 506 -18.45 -4.88 -6.16
C CYS A 506 -18.18 -4.89 -7.67
N GLY A 507 -18.25 -3.72 -8.33
CA GLY A 507 -18.03 -3.60 -9.76
C GLY A 507 -19.22 -4.02 -10.64
N THR A 508 -20.37 -4.43 -10.06
CA THR A 508 -21.59 -4.76 -10.82
C THR A 508 -21.99 -3.59 -11.71
N ILE A 509 -22.34 -3.90 -12.96
CA ILE A 509 -22.85 -2.93 -13.95
C ILE A 509 -24.28 -3.31 -14.28
N GLU A 510 -25.17 -2.34 -14.20
CA GLU A 510 -26.60 -2.47 -14.56
C GLU A 510 -26.96 -1.47 -15.64
N LYS A 511 -27.99 -1.77 -16.42
CA LYS A 511 -28.49 -0.85 -17.44
C LYS A 511 -29.16 0.36 -16.78
N LEU A 512 -29.05 1.52 -17.42
CA LEU A 512 -29.74 2.71 -16.98
C LEU A 512 -31.26 2.51 -17.16
N SER A 513 -32.01 2.59 -16.09
CA SER A 513 -33.49 2.50 -16.16
C SER A 513 -34.06 3.74 -16.82
N THR A 514 -35.05 3.59 -17.68
CA THR A 514 -35.81 4.69 -18.32
C THR A 514 -37.07 5.05 -17.53
N SER A 515 -37.51 4.18 -16.63
CA SER A 515 -38.62 4.38 -15.72
C SER A 515 -38.29 3.86 -14.32
N CYS A 516 -38.95 4.42 -13.31
CA CYS A 516 -38.79 4.01 -11.93
C CYS A 516 -39.34 2.60 -11.70
N PRO A 517 -38.56 1.66 -11.13
CA PRO A 517 -39.03 0.31 -10.86
C PRO A 517 -40.17 0.25 -9.82
N THR A 518 -40.30 1.29 -8.96
CA THR A 518 -41.25 1.34 -7.86
C THR A 518 -42.61 1.96 -8.28
N CYS A 519 -42.57 3.07 -9.04
CA CYS A 519 -43.81 3.80 -9.36
C CYS A 519 -44.03 3.99 -10.88
N ASN A 520 -43.20 3.38 -11.74
CA ASN A 520 -43.22 3.47 -13.19
C ASN A 520 -43.11 4.90 -13.79
N SER A 521 -42.83 5.91 -12.98
CA SER A 521 -42.64 7.28 -13.43
C SER A 521 -41.36 7.40 -14.27
N SER A 522 -41.39 8.15 -15.35
CA SER A 522 -40.23 8.51 -16.17
C SER A 522 -39.45 9.68 -15.57
N ASN A 523 -39.92 10.28 -14.44
CA ASN A 523 -39.27 11.42 -13.81
C ASN A 523 -38.06 10.97 -12.95
N LEU A 524 -37.06 10.39 -13.64
CA LEU A 524 -35.81 9.96 -13.05
C LEU A 524 -34.76 11.08 -13.18
N THR A 525 -34.11 11.40 -12.08
CA THR A 525 -32.98 12.37 -12.06
C THR A 525 -31.75 11.79 -11.39
N THR A 526 -30.62 12.38 -11.66
CA THR A 526 -29.39 12.05 -10.95
C THR A 526 -29.21 12.95 -9.74
N LEU A 527 -29.28 12.37 -8.54
CA LEU A 527 -28.89 13.04 -7.29
C LEU A 527 -27.41 12.86 -7.04
N GLY A 528 -26.77 13.92 -6.57
CA GLY A 528 -25.37 13.95 -6.21
C GLY A 528 -24.53 14.81 -7.15
N ILE A 529 -23.54 15.48 -6.58
CA ILE A 529 -22.63 16.37 -7.31
C ILE A 529 -21.41 15.53 -7.72
N GLY A 530 -21.58 14.67 -8.72
CA GLY A 530 -20.44 13.94 -9.28
C GLY A 530 -19.46 14.88 -10.00
N THR A 531 -18.17 14.50 -10.05
CA THR A 531 -17.12 15.25 -10.75
C THR A 531 -17.53 15.61 -12.18
N GLN A 532 -18.28 14.75 -12.86
CA GLN A 532 -18.78 15.02 -14.23
C GLN A 532 -19.84 16.12 -14.26
N LYS A 533 -20.75 16.18 -13.30
CA LYS A 533 -21.78 17.24 -13.23
C LYS A 533 -21.14 18.60 -12.93
N ILE A 534 -20.17 18.61 -12.02
CA ILE A 534 -19.38 19.82 -11.73
C ILE A 534 -18.56 20.24 -12.96
N GLU A 535 -17.95 19.31 -13.69
CA GLU A 535 -17.23 19.61 -14.92
C GLU A 535 -18.14 20.27 -15.95
N LEU A 536 -19.34 19.73 -16.19
CA LEU A 536 -20.32 20.30 -17.11
C LEU A 536 -20.81 21.67 -16.66
N PHE A 537 -21.08 21.84 -15.36
CA PHE A 537 -21.47 23.13 -14.80
C PHE A 537 -20.36 24.18 -15.00
N LEU A 538 -19.12 23.86 -14.66
CA LEU A 538 -17.99 24.77 -14.80
C LEU A 538 -17.72 25.15 -16.27
N LYS A 539 -17.83 24.18 -17.21
CA LYS A 539 -17.71 24.45 -18.64
C LYS A 539 -18.82 25.37 -19.16
N LYS A 540 -20.05 25.25 -18.64
CA LYS A 540 -21.15 26.15 -19.00
C LYS A 540 -20.96 27.54 -18.41
N ARG A 541 -20.48 27.63 -17.15
CA ARG A 541 -20.32 28.89 -16.42
C ARG A 541 -19.09 29.69 -16.87
N PHE A 542 -18.02 28.98 -17.31
CA PHE A 542 -16.73 29.54 -17.76
C PHE A 542 -16.36 28.99 -19.14
N PRO A 543 -17.09 29.34 -20.23
CA PRO A 543 -16.96 28.68 -21.53
C PRO A 543 -15.60 28.90 -22.21
N LEU A 544 -14.87 29.98 -21.87
CA LEU A 544 -13.55 30.29 -22.42
C LEU A 544 -12.39 29.67 -21.62
N ILE A 545 -12.67 29.05 -20.47
CA ILE A 545 -11.65 28.53 -19.57
C ILE A 545 -11.60 27.01 -19.65
N PRO A 546 -10.43 26.39 -19.91
CA PRO A 546 -10.28 24.95 -19.87
C PRO A 546 -10.60 24.36 -18.49
N VAL A 547 -11.47 23.34 -18.42
CA VAL A 547 -11.77 22.58 -17.23
C VAL A 547 -11.12 21.20 -17.36
N LEU A 548 -10.11 20.94 -16.55
CA LEU A 548 -9.29 19.72 -16.56
C LEU A 548 -9.67 18.83 -15.39
N ARG A 549 -10.34 17.71 -15.68
CA ARG A 549 -10.75 16.74 -14.64
C ARG A 549 -9.70 15.67 -14.44
N ILE A 550 -9.22 15.53 -13.20
CA ILE A 550 -8.24 14.53 -12.77
C ILE A 550 -8.89 13.61 -11.75
N ASP A 551 -9.31 12.43 -12.20
CA ASP A 551 -9.86 11.35 -11.37
C ASP A 551 -9.32 9.99 -11.82
N GLY A 552 -9.69 8.92 -11.10
CA GLY A 552 -9.21 7.57 -11.38
C GLY A 552 -9.51 7.06 -12.80
N ASP A 553 -10.56 7.57 -13.44
CA ASP A 553 -10.93 7.17 -14.80
C ASP A 553 -10.15 7.96 -15.86
N SER A 554 -9.83 9.23 -15.58
CA SER A 554 -9.05 10.08 -16.51
C SER A 554 -7.57 9.68 -16.61
N ILE A 555 -7.02 9.02 -15.57
CA ILE A 555 -5.60 8.61 -15.48
C ILE A 555 -5.35 7.23 -16.11
N ARG A 556 -6.36 6.43 -16.42
CA ARG A 556 -6.18 5.11 -17.05
C ARG A 556 -5.40 5.20 -18.38
N SER A 557 -5.43 6.33 -19.07
CA SER A 557 -4.58 6.61 -20.24
C SER A 557 -3.40 7.48 -19.84
N ARG A 558 -2.23 6.88 -19.72
CA ARG A 558 -0.96 7.56 -19.38
C ARG A 558 -0.70 8.76 -20.28
N LYS A 559 -0.87 8.60 -21.60
CA LYS A 559 -0.65 9.67 -22.59
C LYS A 559 -1.57 10.88 -22.36
N ARG A 560 -2.86 10.63 -22.06
CA ARG A 560 -3.83 11.70 -21.78
C ARG A 560 -3.46 12.46 -20.50
N PHE A 561 -2.99 11.76 -19.49
CA PHE A 561 -2.57 12.36 -18.24
C PHE A 561 -1.31 13.23 -18.42
N GLU A 562 -0.31 12.75 -19.15
CA GLU A 562 0.91 13.49 -19.49
C GLU A 562 0.57 14.79 -20.25
N THR A 563 -0.32 14.74 -21.26
CA THR A 563 -0.80 15.94 -21.98
C THR A 563 -1.50 16.94 -21.05
N MET A 564 -2.32 16.46 -20.10
CA MET A 564 -2.98 17.34 -19.13
C MET A 564 -1.96 18.02 -18.21
N LEU A 565 -0.94 17.32 -17.75
CA LEU A 565 0.13 17.88 -16.93
C LEU A 565 0.92 18.97 -17.69
N GLU A 566 1.18 18.75 -18.98
CA GLU A 566 1.81 19.76 -19.85
C GLU A 566 0.96 21.04 -19.95
N GLN A 567 -0.36 20.90 -20.14
CA GLN A 567 -1.28 22.03 -20.17
C GLN A 567 -1.26 22.83 -18.85
N ILE A 568 -1.31 22.13 -17.71
CA ILE A 568 -1.27 22.79 -16.40
C ILE A 568 0.06 23.53 -16.19
N ASN A 569 1.18 22.95 -16.62
CA ASN A 569 2.51 23.53 -16.45
C ASN A 569 2.75 24.76 -17.32
N ARG A 570 1.94 25.02 -18.37
CA ARG A 570 1.97 26.27 -19.15
C ARG A 570 1.54 27.49 -18.35
N ARG A 571 0.92 27.28 -17.17
CA ARG A 571 0.42 28.35 -16.29
C ARG A 571 -0.66 29.24 -16.89
N GLU A 572 -1.29 28.79 -17.99
CA GLU A 572 -2.46 29.45 -18.54
C GLU A 572 -3.68 29.29 -17.62
N PRO A 573 -4.65 30.24 -17.63
CA PRO A 573 -5.86 30.12 -16.81
C PRO A 573 -6.59 28.82 -17.08
N CYS A 574 -6.83 28.03 -16.04
CA CYS A 574 -7.62 26.80 -16.12
C CYS A 574 -8.23 26.45 -14.77
N ILE A 575 -9.27 25.64 -14.79
CA ILE A 575 -9.88 25.07 -13.60
C ILE A 575 -9.49 23.60 -13.54
N LEU A 576 -8.73 23.23 -12.51
CA LEU A 576 -8.46 21.83 -12.20
C LEU A 576 -9.58 21.31 -11.31
N LEU A 577 -10.21 20.24 -11.70
CA LEU A 577 -11.27 19.57 -10.94
C LEU A 577 -10.80 18.19 -10.55
N GLY A 578 -10.86 17.86 -9.27
CA GLY A 578 -10.48 16.52 -8.87
C GLY A 578 -10.70 16.16 -7.41
N THR A 579 -10.27 14.94 -7.10
CA THR A 579 -10.42 14.31 -5.79
C THR A 579 -9.03 14.13 -5.15
N GLN A 580 -8.90 13.24 -4.18
CA GLN A 580 -7.66 12.94 -3.45
C GLN A 580 -6.40 12.74 -4.31
N MET A 581 -6.55 12.43 -5.61
CA MET A 581 -5.40 12.26 -6.52
C MET A 581 -4.64 13.56 -6.77
N LEU A 582 -5.31 14.73 -6.68
CA LEU A 582 -4.67 16.05 -6.82
C LEU A 582 -3.88 16.49 -5.57
N THR A 583 -4.14 15.84 -4.43
CA THR A 583 -3.47 16.19 -3.17
C THR A 583 -2.01 15.73 -3.13
N LYS A 584 -1.61 14.77 -4.01
CA LYS A 584 -0.35 14.03 -3.88
C LYS A 584 0.50 14.05 -5.16
N GLY A 585 1.81 14.11 -5.00
CA GLY A 585 2.81 13.81 -6.04
C GLY A 585 3.06 14.87 -7.12
N HIS A 586 2.16 15.81 -7.38
CA HIS A 586 2.31 16.79 -8.46
C HIS A 586 2.55 18.20 -7.95
N HIS A 587 3.36 18.95 -8.67
CA HIS A 587 3.63 20.34 -8.41
C HIS A 587 2.86 21.20 -9.41
N PHE A 588 1.97 22.08 -8.92
CA PHE A 588 1.16 22.98 -9.73
C PHE A 588 1.40 24.43 -9.30
N PRO A 589 2.44 25.08 -9.85
CA PRO A 589 2.86 26.42 -9.39
C PRO A 589 1.89 27.56 -9.75
N GLY A 590 0.98 27.33 -10.72
CA GLY A 590 0.00 28.31 -11.16
C GLY A 590 -1.27 28.42 -10.29
N ILE A 591 -1.47 27.52 -9.32
CA ILE A 591 -2.68 27.51 -8.49
C ILE A 591 -2.58 28.57 -7.41
N THR A 592 -3.51 29.54 -7.45
CA THR A 592 -3.66 30.58 -6.45
C THR A 592 -4.91 30.42 -5.59
N LEU A 593 -5.95 29.72 -6.08
CA LEU A 593 -7.17 29.43 -5.33
C LEU A 593 -7.42 27.94 -5.28
N VAL A 594 -7.69 27.44 -4.08
CA VAL A 594 -8.23 26.11 -3.83
C VAL A 594 -9.64 26.22 -3.25
N ALA A 595 -10.61 25.63 -3.92
CA ALA A 595 -11.99 25.55 -3.47
C ALA A 595 -12.31 24.16 -2.94
N VAL A 596 -12.64 24.00 -1.67
CA VAL A 596 -13.09 22.77 -1.03
C VAL A 596 -14.62 22.82 -0.92
N LEU A 597 -15.31 21.99 -1.72
CA LEU A 597 -16.77 22.07 -1.84
C LEU A 597 -17.54 21.41 -0.70
N ASP A 598 -16.97 20.39 -0.06
CA ASP A 598 -17.63 19.61 0.98
C ASP A 598 -16.64 19.21 2.08
N ALA A 599 -16.66 19.95 3.17
CA ALA A 599 -15.94 19.62 4.38
C ALA A 599 -16.78 18.78 5.36
N ASP A 600 -18.11 18.85 5.26
CA ASP A 600 -19.06 18.27 6.23
C ASP A 600 -19.01 16.74 6.23
N ALA A 601 -18.74 16.11 5.07
CA ALA A 601 -18.63 14.65 4.96
C ALA A 601 -17.51 14.06 5.83
N GLY A 602 -16.40 14.77 6.02
CA GLY A 602 -15.33 14.36 6.93
C GLY A 602 -15.64 14.65 8.39
N LEU A 603 -16.35 15.75 8.64
CA LEU A 603 -16.72 16.19 9.99
C LEU A 603 -17.69 15.21 10.66
N PHE A 604 -18.69 14.73 9.92
CA PHE A 604 -19.74 13.81 10.40
C PHE A 604 -19.52 12.35 9.97
N SER A 605 -18.27 11.99 9.70
CA SER A 605 -17.95 10.60 9.38
C SER A 605 -18.25 9.67 10.56
N ALA A 606 -18.87 8.52 10.26
CA ALA A 606 -19.05 7.45 11.25
C ALA A 606 -17.70 6.80 11.68
N ASP A 607 -16.64 7.02 10.91
CA ASP A 607 -15.30 6.61 11.27
C ASP A 607 -14.65 7.63 12.21
N PHE A 608 -14.15 7.15 13.33
CA PHE A 608 -13.47 8.00 14.32
C PHE A 608 -12.23 8.74 13.75
N ARG A 609 -11.66 8.27 12.62
CA ARG A 609 -10.57 8.93 11.91
C ARG A 609 -11.03 9.99 10.91
N GLY A 610 -12.35 10.16 10.71
CA GLY A 610 -12.89 11.06 9.69
C GLY A 610 -12.38 12.49 9.78
N GLN A 611 -12.34 13.06 10.99
CA GLN A 611 -11.85 14.43 11.24
C GLN A 611 -10.34 14.55 10.98
N GLU A 612 -9.55 13.56 11.39
CA GLU A 612 -8.11 13.49 11.11
C GLU A 612 -7.84 13.44 9.60
N GLN A 613 -8.52 12.55 8.88
CA GLN A 613 -8.38 12.42 7.42
C GLN A 613 -8.83 13.68 6.69
N MET A 614 -9.91 14.32 7.13
CA MET A 614 -10.37 15.61 6.59
C MET A 614 -9.29 16.68 6.73
N ALA A 615 -8.73 16.83 7.92
CA ALA A 615 -7.68 17.81 8.17
C ALA A 615 -6.41 17.56 7.36
N GLN A 616 -6.00 16.30 7.26
CA GLN A 616 -4.86 15.89 6.42
C GLN A 616 -5.09 16.26 4.96
N ILE A 617 -6.26 15.95 4.41
CA ILE A 617 -6.60 16.26 3.03
C ILE A 617 -6.64 17.77 2.81
N ILE A 618 -7.35 18.53 3.66
CA ILE A 618 -7.45 20.00 3.54
C ILE A 618 -6.06 20.63 3.61
N THR A 619 -5.24 20.23 4.58
CA THR A 619 -3.87 20.77 4.72
C THR A 619 -2.99 20.43 3.49
N GLN A 620 -3.10 19.23 2.93
CA GLN A 620 -2.35 18.83 1.74
C GLN A 620 -2.79 19.60 0.49
N VAL A 621 -4.10 19.76 0.30
CA VAL A 621 -4.67 20.51 -0.81
C VAL A 621 -4.33 21.99 -0.67
N SER A 622 -4.40 22.54 0.55
CA SER A 622 -3.98 23.91 0.87
C SER A 622 -2.52 24.14 0.50
N GLY A 623 -1.67 23.15 0.75
CA GLY A 623 -0.27 23.21 0.34
C GLY A 623 -0.04 23.26 -1.18
N ARG A 624 -1.08 23.14 -2.02
CA ARG A 624 -0.98 23.33 -3.48
C ARG A 624 -1.13 24.79 -3.89
N ALA A 625 -1.82 25.60 -3.10
CA ALA A 625 -1.95 27.03 -3.34
C ALA A 625 -0.69 27.81 -2.92
N GLY A 626 -0.36 28.88 -3.64
CA GLY A 626 0.69 29.82 -3.25
C GLY A 626 2.12 29.25 -3.28
N ARG A 627 2.43 28.38 -4.23
CA ARG A 627 3.80 27.85 -4.44
C ARG A 627 4.71 28.75 -5.28
N SER A 628 4.17 29.82 -5.83
CA SER A 628 4.88 30.92 -6.49
C SER A 628 4.86 32.14 -5.60
N ASP A 629 5.47 33.23 -6.05
CA ASP A 629 5.52 34.55 -5.39
C ASP A 629 4.13 35.19 -5.19
N ARG A 630 3.08 34.60 -5.76
CA ARG A 630 1.68 35.02 -5.61
C ARG A 630 1.07 34.30 -4.41
N GLY A 631 0.51 35.04 -3.45
CA GLY A 631 -0.18 34.46 -2.29
C GLY A 631 -1.28 33.47 -2.69
N GLY A 632 -1.46 32.39 -1.92
CA GLY A 632 -2.50 31.40 -2.13
C GLY A 632 -3.71 31.61 -1.22
N GLN A 633 -4.92 31.29 -1.71
CA GLN A 633 -6.15 31.29 -0.93
C GLN A 633 -6.81 29.90 -0.98
N VAL A 634 -7.36 29.48 0.15
CA VAL A 634 -8.14 28.24 0.27
C VAL A 634 -9.52 28.60 0.83
N VAL A 635 -10.56 28.30 0.08
CA VAL A 635 -11.94 28.55 0.48
C VAL A 635 -12.61 27.20 0.77
N ILE A 636 -13.11 27.04 1.98
CA ILE A 636 -13.75 25.85 2.48
C ILE A 636 -15.22 26.15 2.70
N GLN A 637 -16.11 25.47 1.97
CA GLN A 637 -17.55 25.57 2.17
C GLN A 637 -18.03 24.52 3.17
N SER A 638 -18.87 24.95 4.14
CA SER A 638 -19.50 24.06 5.13
C SER A 638 -20.85 24.62 5.54
N ARG A 639 -21.84 23.73 5.77
CA ARG A 639 -23.10 24.06 6.42
C ARG A 639 -22.96 24.22 7.93
N HIS A 640 -21.86 23.79 8.48
CA HIS A 640 -21.52 23.77 9.89
C HIS A 640 -20.25 24.62 10.18
N ALA A 641 -20.14 25.77 9.55
CA ALA A 641 -18.98 26.66 9.67
C ALA A 641 -18.67 27.06 11.14
N GLY A 642 -19.66 27.08 12.03
CA GLY A 642 -19.48 27.31 13.47
C GLY A 642 -18.94 26.12 14.27
N HIS A 643 -18.77 24.94 13.66
CA HIS A 643 -18.32 23.76 14.38
C HIS A 643 -16.86 23.89 14.84
N GLN A 644 -16.60 23.58 16.13
CA GLN A 644 -15.31 23.80 16.77
C GLN A 644 -14.13 23.16 16.01
N THR A 645 -14.31 21.95 15.48
CA THR A 645 -13.27 21.24 14.70
C THR A 645 -12.88 22.00 13.43
N LEU A 646 -13.84 22.58 12.69
CA LEU A 646 -13.55 23.38 11.49
C LEU A 646 -12.91 24.70 11.83
N GLN A 647 -13.40 25.36 12.88
CA GLN A 647 -12.81 26.61 13.37
C GLN A 647 -11.35 26.40 13.80
N SER A 648 -11.09 25.34 14.58
CA SER A 648 -9.72 24.96 14.97
C SER A 648 -8.83 24.66 13.77
N LEU A 649 -9.33 23.93 12.75
CA LEU A 649 -8.56 23.61 11.54
C LEU A 649 -8.15 24.86 10.74
N VAL A 650 -9.01 25.89 10.69
CA VAL A 650 -8.76 27.10 9.91
C VAL A 650 -7.88 28.11 10.66
N GLN A 651 -8.02 28.16 11.99
CA GLN A 651 -7.35 29.16 12.85
C GLN A 651 -5.99 28.69 13.37
N SER A 652 -5.68 27.38 13.31
CA SER A 652 -4.46 26.84 13.88
C SER A 652 -3.61 26.10 12.83
N THR A 653 -2.37 25.82 13.19
CA THR A 653 -1.49 24.94 12.42
C THR A 653 -1.97 23.49 12.50
N TYR A 654 -1.55 22.64 11.55
CA TYR A 654 -1.86 21.20 11.63
C TYR A 654 -1.36 20.55 12.93
N ALA A 655 -0.22 20.99 13.45
CA ALA A 655 0.33 20.48 14.70
C ALA A 655 -0.58 20.77 15.90
N GLU A 656 -1.09 22.01 16.02
CA GLU A 656 -2.03 22.41 17.07
C GLU A 656 -3.37 21.70 16.94
N PHE A 657 -3.87 21.56 15.70
CA PHE A 657 -5.08 20.80 15.41
C PHE A 657 -4.92 19.30 15.77
N ALA A 658 -3.78 18.70 15.44
CA ALA A 658 -3.49 17.31 15.82
C ALA A 658 -3.42 17.12 17.34
N ASP A 659 -2.88 18.12 18.08
CA ASP A 659 -2.87 18.13 19.52
C ASP A 659 -4.29 18.25 20.12
N PHE A 660 -5.16 19.04 19.49
CA PHE A 660 -6.58 19.09 19.84
C PHE A 660 -7.24 17.72 19.66
N LEU A 661 -7.08 17.09 18.51
CA LEU A 661 -7.64 15.75 18.26
C LEU A 661 -7.05 14.68 19.19
N LEU A 662 -5.77 14.74 19.54
CA LEU A 662 -5.15 13.81 20.50
C LEU A 662 -5.80 13.93 21.87
N LYS A 663 -6.15 15.13 22.33
CA LYS A 663 -6.89 15.33 23.60
C LYS A 663 -8.27 14.68 23.54
N GLU A 664 -9.02 14.89 22.44
CA GLU A 664 -10.33 14.26 22.24
C GLU A 664 -10.24 12.73 22.23
N ARG A 665 -9.23 12.16 21.52
CA ARG A 665 -8.97 10.71 21.47
C ARG A 665 -8.61 10.14 22.84
N LYS A 666 -7.86 10.88 23.64
CA LYS A 666 -7.53 10.48 25.02
C LYS A 666 -8.76 10.43 25.90
N ASN A 667 -9.62 11.47 25.84
CA ASN A 667 -10.85 11.54 26.65
C ASN A 667 -11.85 10.45 26.27
N SER A 668 -11.95 10.09 24.99
CA SER A 668 -12.83 9.03 24.49
C SER A 668 -12.18 7.64 24.50
N ALA A 669 -10.97 7.50 25.04
CA ALA A 669 -10.19 6.26 25.05
C ALA A 669 -10.14 5.59 23.66
N MET A 670 -9.90 6.39 22.59
CA MET A 670 -9.76 5.91 21.21
C MET A 670 -8.29 5.84 20.80
N PRO A 671 -7.93 5.07 19.76
CA PRO A 671 -6.56 5.06 19.24
C PRO A 671 -6.03 6.48 18.95
N PRO A 672 -4.79 6.78 19.36
CA PRO A 672 -3.70 5.88 19.77
C PRO A 672 -3.65 5.52 21.27
N PHE A 673 -4.64 5.89 22.08
CA PHE A 673 -4.67 5.63 23.55
C PHE A 673 -5.31 4.29 23.91
N SER A 674 -5.90 3.63 22.94
CA SER A 674 -6.38 2.24 23.02
C SER A 674 -5.99 1.45 21.78
N GLN A 675 -6.19 0.14 21.83
CA GLN A 675 -5.98 -0.78 20.72
C GLN A 675 -7.32 -1.31 20.26
N LEU A 676 -7.53 -1.37 18.96
CA LEU A 676 -8.74 -1.92 18.36
C LEU A 676 -8.42 -3.18 17.55
N ALA A 677 -9.32 -4.13 17.60
CA ALA A 677 -9.38 -5.25 16.67
C ALA A 677 -10.82 -5.41 16.18
N LEU A 678 -10.97 -5.70 14.90
CA LEU A 678 -12.26 -5.83 14.26
C LEU A 678 -12.42 -7.26 13.72
N LEU A 679 -13.36 -8.00 14.30
CA LEU A 679 -13.80 -9.29 13.79
C LEU A 679 -14.91 -9.03 12.76
N ARG A 680 -14.73 -9.55 11.54
CA ARG A 680 -15.70 -9.46 10.45
C ARG A 680 -16.15 -10.84 10.03
N THR A 681 -17.46 -10.95 9.75
CA THR A 681 -18.04 -12.15 9.12
C THR A 681 -18.70 -11.79 7.81
N GLU A 682 -18.67 -12.73 6.88
CA GLU A 682 -19.35 -12.63 5.58
C GLU A 682 -20.11 -13.93 5.32
N ALA A 683 -21.42 -13.86 5.08
CA ALA A 683 -22.27 -15.01 4.82
C ALA A 683 -23.31 -14.69 3.74
N LYS A 684 -24.02 -15.72 3.23
CA LYS A 684 -25.13 -15.54 2.29
C LYS A 684 -26.34 -14.88 2.95
N GLU A 685 -26.49 -15.06 4.27
CA GLU A 685 -27.59 -14.53 5.07
C GLU A 685 -27.05 -13.71 6.24
N MET A 686 -27.70 -12.59 6.57
CA MET A 686 -27.32 -11.73 7.70
C MET A 686 -27.40 -12.49 9.02
N LYS A 687 -28.45 -13.29 9.21
CA LYS A 687 -28.63 -14.09 10.41
C LYS A 687 -27.42 -14.99 10.67
N ALA A 688 -26.96 -15.74 9.67
CA ALA A 688 -25.79 -16.61 9.81
C ALA A 688 -24.50 -15.83 10.17
N ALA A 689 -24.32 -14.62 9.62
CA ALA A 689 -23.18 -13.77 9.94
C ALA A 689 -23.22 -13.28 11.39
N ILE A 690 -24.39 -12.86 11.89
CA ILE A 690 -24.57 -12.36 13.25
C ILE A 690 -24.55 -13.49 14.28
N ASP A 691 -25.23 -14.62 14.02
CA ASP A 691 -25.25 -15.78 14.93
C ASP A 691 -23.82 -16.33 15.18
N PHE A 692 -23.00 -16.36 14.13
CA PHE A 692 -21.60 -16.78 14.29
C PHE A 692 -20.78 -15.76 15.12
N LEU A 693 -20.99 -14.46 14.92
CA LEU A 693 -20.39 -13.43 15.76
C LEU A 693 -20.89 -13.50 17.22
N SER A 694 -22.14 -13.85 17.43
CA SER A 694 -22.70 -14.04 18.78
C SER A 694 -22.02 -15.21 19.49
N SER A 695 -21.76 -16.31 18.76
CA SER A 695 -20.96 -17.42 19.28
C SER A 695 -19.52 -16.99 19.65
N ILE A 696 -18.90 -16.15 18.81
CA ILE A 696 -17.59 -15.58 19.11
C ILE A 696 -17.65 -14.66 20.32
N ASN A 697 -18.73 -13.85 20.45
CA ASN A 697 -18.90 -12.96 21.59
C ASN A 697 -19.04 -13.75 22.92
N SER A 698 -19.78 -14.85 22.92
CA SER A 698 -19.86 -15.74 24.10
C SER A 698 -18.51 -16.34 24.48
N ILE A 699 -17.72 -16.79 23.48
CA ILE A 699 -16.33 -17.23 23.74
C ILE A 699 -15.48 -16.11 24.31
N SER A 700 -15.70 -14.87 23.84
CA SER A 700 -15.01 -13.69 24.34
C SER A 700 -15.36 -13.37 25.79
N ASP A 701 -16.63 -13.58 26.18
CA ASP A 701 -17.10 -13.46 27.56
C ASP A 701 -16.40 -14.47 28.47
N ASP A 702 -16.41 -15.75 28.07
CA ASP A 702 -15.74 -16.82 28.84
C ASP A 702 -14.24 -16.55 29.02
N LEU A 703 -13.56 -16.05 27.99
CA LEU A 703 -12.12 -15.73 28.06
C LEU A 703 -11.87 -14.53 28.98
N SER A 704 -12.72 -13.51 28.95
CA SER A 704 -12.58 -12.31 29.78
C SER A 704 -12.81 -12.65 31.25
N ILE A 705 -13.82 -13.43 31.57
CA ILE A 705 -14.16 -13.85 32.94
C ILE A 705 -13.06 -14.76 33.52
N ASN A 706 -12.71 -15.82 32.80
CA ASN A 706 -11.80 -16.85 33.30
C ASN A 706 -10.34 -16.38 33.43
N LYS A 707 -9.91 -15.37 32.68
CA LYS A 707 -8.53 -14.89 32.63
C LYS A 707 -8.35 -13.42 32.96
N GLN A 708 -9.42 -12.73 33.40
CA GLN A 708 -9.43 -11.31 33.75
C GLN A 708 -8.87 -10.40 32.67
N PHE A 709 -9.21 -10.68 31.39
CA PHE A 709 -8.87 -9.77 30.30
C PHE A 709 -9.81 -8.56 30.28
N GLU A 710 -9.26 -7.35 30.37
CA GLU A 710 -9.99 -6.10 30.19
C GLU A 710 -10.15 -5.80 28.69
N ILE A 711 -11.26 -6.29 28.11
CA ILE A 711 -11.63 -6.09 26.71
C ILE A 711 -13.04 -5.56 26.63
N ASP A 712 -13.19 -4.33 26.15
CA ASP A 712 -14.49 -3.77 25.77
C ASP A 712 -14.93 -4.36 24.42
N ARG A 713 -16.22 -4.57 24.26
CA ARG A 713 -16.82 -5.15 23.05
C ARG A 713 -17.99 -4.29 22.57
N ILE A 714 -18.03 -4.05 21.25
CA ILE A 714 -19.13 -3.35 20.58
C ILE A 714 -19.65 -4.25 19.47
N GLY A 715 -20.89 -4.68 19.62
CA GLY A 715 -21.55 -5.65 18.75
C GLY A 715 -21.78 -6.99 19.45
N PRO A 716 -22.21 -8.04 18.72
CA PRO A 716 -22.31 -8.17 17.25
C PRO A 716 -23.33 -7.23 16.61
N ILE A 717 -22.94 -6.57 15.53
CA ILE A 717 -23.79 -5.65 14.77
C ILE A 717 -23.59 -5.90 13.26
N PRO A 718 -24.59 -5.57 12.40
CA PRO A 718 -24.36 -5.46 10.98
C PRO A 718 -23.23 -4.47 10.68
N ALA A 719 -22.39 -4.76 9.67
CA ALA A 719 -21.40 -3.79 9.24
C ALA A 719 -22.09 -2.57 8.61
N PRO A 720 -21.48 -1.35 8.65
CA PRO A 720 -22.06 -0.16 8.02
C PRO A 720 -22.45 -0.35 6.56
N MET A 721 -21.69 -1.18 5.83
CA MET A 721 -22.12 -1.74 4.54
C MET A 721 -22.54 -3.19 4.76
N GLU A 722 -23.81 -3.38 5.03
CA GLU A 722 -24.36 -4.68 5.40
C GLU A 722 -24.23 -5.75 4.32
N LYS A 723 -24.25 -5.36 3.03
CA LYS A 723 -24.16 -6.29 1.90
C LYS A 723 -23.11 -5.83 0.90
N ARG A 724 -22.20 -6.75 0.51
CA ARG A 724 -21.18 -6.51 -0.51
C ARG A 724 -20.95 -7.77 -1.35
N ALA A 725 -20.98 -7.64 -2.67
CA ALA A 725 -20.79 -8.76 -3.62
C ALA A 725 -21.66 -9.98 -3.30
N GLY A 726 -22.95 -9.76 -3.01
CA GLY A 726 -23.92 -10.80 -2.69
C GLY A 726 -23.82 -11.42 -1.30
N LYS A 727 -22.91 -10.92 -0.43
CA LYS A 727 -22.74 -11.42 0.94
C LYS A 727 -23.10 -10.37 1.95
N PHE A 728 -23.78 -10.80 3.01
CA PHE A 728 -24.06 -10.01 4.19
C PHE A 728 -22.86 -10.01 5.13
N ARG A 729 -22.64 -8.90 5.81
CA ARG A 729 -21.47 -8.63 6.65
C ARG A 729 -21.90 -8.24 8.06
N GLY A 730 -21.31 -8.93 9.04
CA GLY A 730 -21.40 -8.58 10.45
C GLY A 730 -20.05 -8.17 11.01
N GLN A 731 -20.02 -7.46 12.13
CA GLN A 731 -18.83 -7.04 12.83
C GLN A 731 -18.97 -7.06 14.34
N LEU A 732 -17.83 -7.34 15.00
CA LEU A 732 -17.62 -7.23 16.44
C LEU A 732 -16.33 -6.48 16.65
N ILE A 733 -16.40 -5.33 17.33
CA ILE A 733 -15.22 -4.50 17.64
C ILE A 733 -14.74 -4.85 19.04
N LEU A 734 -13.46 -5.11 19.17
CA LEU A 734 -12.77 -5.34 20.44
C LEU A 734 -11.88 -4.15 20.73
N LYS A 735 -11.88 -3.67 21.98
CA LYS A 735 -11.08 -2.54 22.42
C LYS A 735 -10.38 -2.87 23.73
N SER A 736 -9.12 -2.49 23.87
CA SER A 736 -8.32 -2.62 25.10
C SER A 736 -7.38 -1.43 25.27
N ALA A 737 -7.14 -1.01 26.49
CA ALA A 737 -6.12 -0.03 26.81
C ALA A 737 -4.69 -0.57 26.61
N SER A 738 -4.52 -1.89 26.68
CA SER A 738 -3.21 -2.57 26.60
C SER A 738 -3.05 -3.38 25.33
N ARG A 739 -1.98 -3.10 24.57
CA ARG A 739 -1.61 -3.89 23.39
C ARG A 739 -1.27 -5.35 23.74
N LEU A 740 -0.63 -5.58 24.89
CA LEU A 740 -0.28 -6.92 25.33
C LEU A 740 -1.52 -7.76 25.63
N VAL A 741 -2.47 -7.16 26.35
CA VAL A 741 -3.75 -7.79 26.68
C VAL A 741 -4.52 -8.13 25.40
N MET A 742 -4.62 -7.17 24.47
CA MET A 742 -5.29 -7.39 23.18
C MET A 742 -4.66 -8.53 22.39
N GLN A 743 -3.33 -8.58 22.29
CA GLN A 743 -2.65 -9.62 21.51
C GLN A 743 -2.80 -11.02 22.14
N GLU A 744 -2.71 -11.13 23.46
CA GLU A 744 -2.91 -12.40 24.16
C GLU A 744 -4.35 -12.87 24.03
N PHE A 745 -5.30 -11.96 24.18
CA PHE A 745 -6.72 -12.24 24.03
C PHE A 745 -7.03 -12.72 22.59
N LEU A 746 -6.58 -11.98 21.60
CA LEU A 746 -6.82 -12.33 20.18
C LEU A 746 -6.20 -13.70 19.83
N PHE A 747 -5.03 -14.00 20.36
CA PHE A 747 -4.39 -15.30 20.14
C PHE A 747 -5.28 -16.45 20.63
N GLN A 748 -5.77 -16.36 21.86
CA GLN A 748 -6.62 -17.39 22.45
C GLN A 748 -8.01 -17.45 21.78
N LEU A 749 -8.57 -16.28 21.46
CA LEU A 749 -9.84 -16.18 20.77
C LEU A 749 -9.78 -16.84 19.39
N CYS A 750 -8.75 -16.54 18.59
CA CYS A 750 -8.58 -17.13 17.26
C CYS A 750 -8.47 -18.66 17.31
N GLN A 751 -7.75 -19.22 18.30
CA GLN A 751 -7.66 -20.67 18.48
C GLN A 751 -9.03 -21.31 18.75
N ARG A 752 -9.86 -20.68 19.60
CA ARG A 752 -11.20 -21.16 19.89
C ARG A 752 -12.15 -21.01 18.71
N ILE A 753 -12.05 -19.90 17.94
CA ILE A 753 -12.84 -19.71 16.72
C ILE A 753 -12.50 -20.76 15.66
N GLU A 754 -11.24 -21.12 15.50
CA GLU A 754 -10.82 -22.17 14.55
C GLU A 754 -11.36 -23.56 14.94
N ALA A 755 -11.61 -23.79 16.22
CA ALA A 755 -12.27 -25.02 16.69
C ALA A 755 -13.79 -25.02 16.44
N LEU A 756 -14.41 -23.86 16.21
CA LEU A 756 -15.81 -23.76 15.82
C LEU A 756 -16.01 -24.25 14.38
N ARG A 757 -17.07 -25.03 14.14
CA ARG A 757 -17.50 -25.33 12.77
C ARG A 757 -18.25 -24.13 12.20
N ALA A 758 -17.56 -23.32 11.38
CA ALA A 758 -18.23 -22.26 10.65
C ALA A 758 -19.25 -22.87 9.65
N PRO A 759 -20.45 -22.28 9.53
CA PRO A 759 -21.43 -22.68 8.52
C PRO A 759 -20.85 -22.64 7.10
N ALA A 760 -21.32 -23.51 6.23
CA ALA A 760 -20.86 -23.58 4.84
C ALA A 760 -21.07 -22.23 4.14
N GLY A 761 -20.01 -21.70 3.53
CA GLY A 761 -20.03 -20.40 2.85
C GLY A 761 -19.84 -19.16 3.75
N LEU A 762 -19.76 -19.33 5.07
CA LEU A 762 -19.38 -18.27 5.99
C LEU A 762 -17.84 -18.09 5.97
N ARG A 763 -17.40 -16.84 5.94
CA ARG A 763 -15.99 -16.46 6.11
C ARG A 763 -15.89 -15.50 7.29
N TRP A 764 -14.81 -15.63 8.04
CA TRP A 764 -14.46 -14.70 9.10
C TRP A 764 -13.03 -14.21 8.99
N SER A 765 -12.76 -13.07 9.56
CA SER A 765 -11.42 -12.47 9.55
C SER A 765 -11.22 -11.55 10.74
N VAL A 766 -9.97 -11.39 11.13
CA VAL A 766 -9.53 -10.41 12.14
C VAL A 766 -8.75 -9.30 11.45
N ASP A 767 -9.03 -8.07 11.84
CA ASP A 767 -8.30 -6.87 11.42
C ASP A 767 -7.76 -6.19 12.67
N VAL A 768 -6.46 -6.32 12.92
CA VAL A 768 -5.77 -5.68 14.05
C VAL A 768 -5.35 -4.28 13.64
N ASP A 769 -5.58 -3.30 14.50
CA ASP A 769 -5.40 -1.87 14.22
C ASP A 769 -6.09 -1.45 12.91
N PRO A 770 -7.42 -1.55 12.84
CA PRO A 770 -8.17 -1.16 11.66
C PRO A 770 -8.02 0.34 11.41
N VAL A 771 -7.85 0.72 10.14
CA VAL A 771 -7.85 2.13 9.71
C VAL A 771 -9.20 2.61 9.24
N ASP A 772 -10.16 1.68 9.12
CA ASP A 772 -11.52 1.93 8.67
C ASP A 772 -12.45 0.94 9.38
N LEU A 773 -13.47 1.46 10.06
CA LEU A 773 -14.49 0.67 10.74
C LEU A 773 -15.75 0.46 9.86
N ILE A 774 -15.76 0.99 8.62
CA ILE A 774 -16.86 0.95 7.67
C ILE A 774 -16.76 -0.18 6.65
#